data_58503f33ab95eaa865d49907f09afa2c
#
_entry.id   58503f33ab95eaa865d49907f09afa2c
#
_cell.length_a   1.000
_cell.length_b   1.000
_cell.length_c   1.000
_cell.angle_alpha   90.00
_cell.angle_beta   90.00
_cell.angle_gamma   90.00
#
_symmetry.space_group_name_H-M   'P 1'
#
loop_
_entity.id
_entity.type
_entity.pdbx_description
1 polymer ?
#
loop_
_entity_poly.entity_id
_entity_poly.type
_entity_poly.pdbx_seq_one_letter_code
_entity_poly.pdbx_strand_id
1 'polypeptide(L)'
;MYYRAIALLLPGFLTCFAWGSSAAAADSQLTFEKDIRPIFKAYCFHCHGEEKELSGALDVRLQRLIMRGGESGEAIVPGKHAESLLFQHVESGEMPPDEKLRLKPDEVALIARWIDQGAPTAGPEPKGDIKPGDFLITEDERSHWAFRPIQKAVLPVVGELAKEKTQTEINPVDTFIARKLKANGLWFSEEADRLTLIRRAAYDLTGLPPAPKDVDAFLADQSPAAYEKMINRLLESPHYGERWARHWLDVAGYADSEGYDDKDLVRPDAWHYRDYVIRSLNADKPWDQLIIEQLAGDELVKATHASAQKLVEEDAAACDMLTATGFLRLAPDGTGSSPMDVALARNQVITESVKILSSSLLGMTVGCAECHHHRFDPIPQQDFYRLRAVIAPVYDAEKWRVPANRRAALLSKEDKARAAELAAKVKVLDEQHNKVKAEVTQLIAERVLKEIPEAEKERAKTAYETERKLRTDEQAEFLKKKYPMLDLLAPGNLHLFLARYKDGDDLKKRFEDVKAEADQLRAQIPQPEFIRIATEDPQHLPDTFVFYRGDISSPEADKIVPGGLTVIGSEAENTFSLDDPELPTTGRRLAYARYLTNGKHPLVARVLMNRFWMHHFGQAIVDSTGDFGSRSATPTHPELLDWLAADFMEHGWQLKRIHRLIMTSRTYRQTSTSQSEKAASVDADNRLLGRMNMRRLEAEAIRDAILAVSGELNQDQFGEPIPVSLSDSGIITVGAGKISKDRRELKRSIYIQVRRTQPVTMLNAFDAPSMEPNCERRVFSTVATQSLALLNSEFMRNQSVAFAKRVLASAGKEADDAALIKTAWKMALSNEPSETEMRALQKHMQLQLSEYQTRKVKDPRQEALTSLCHVLFGTNQFLYVE
;
A
#
# COMPACT_ATOMS: atom_id res chain seq x y z
N MET A 1 13.67 27.48 41.73
CA MET A 1 13.41 28.38 42.87
C MET A 1 12.29 29.33 42.48
N TYR A 2 11.17 29.25 43.28
CA TYR A 2 10.05 30.24 43.45
C TYR A 2 9.28 30.69 42.21
N TYR A 3 8.09 30.17 41.87
CA TYR A 3 6.75 30.38 42.46
C TYR A 3 6.36 31.84 42.78
N ARG A 4 5.33 32.39 42.07
CA ARG A 4 4.06 32.73 42.72
C ARG A 4 2.99 33.15 41.70
N ALA A 5 1.80 32.55 41.92
CA ALA A 5 0.53 32.81 41.25
C ALA A 5 -0.05 34.17 41.67
N ILE A 6 -0.84 34.79 40.78
CA ILE A 6 -1.89 35.79 41.17
C ILE A 6 -3.16 35.35 40.53
N ALA A 7 -4.12 34.98 41.36
CA ALA A 7 -5.53 34.83 41.06
C ALA A 7 -6.19 36.21 41.24
N LEU A 8 -7.01 36.63 40.25
CA LEU A 8 -7.96 37.72 40.42
C LEU A 8 -9.36 37.24 40.09
N LEU A 9 -10.16 37.12 41.12
CA LEU A 9 -11.61 36.97 41.16
C LEU A 9 -12.30 38.27 40.69
N LEU A 10 -13.32 38.11 39.81
CA LEU A 10 -14.43 39.01 39.70
C LEU A 10 -15.70 38.21 39.37
N PRO A 11 -16.82 38.49 40.08
CA PRO A 11 -18.03 37.69 40.00
C PRO A 11 -19.12 38.34 39.12
N GLY A 12 -19.99 37.48 38.60
CA GLY A 12 -21.39 37.81 38.41
C GLY A 12 -21.85 38.17 37.00
N PHE A 13 -22.58 37.30 36.37
CA PHE A 13 -24.01 37.38 36.15
C PHE A 13 -24.47 36.14 35.37
N LEU A 14 -25.07 35.23 36.11
CA LEU A 14 -25.90 34.18 35.51
C LEU A 14 -27.20 34.82 35.05
N THR A 15 -27.49 34.83 33.79
CA THR A 15 -28.86 34.85 33.30
C THR A 15 -29.07 33.58 32.47
N CYS A 16 -29.74 32.63 33.10
CA CYS A 16 -30.37 31.49 32.46
C CYS A 16 -31.40 31.97 31.44
N PHE A 17 -31.13 31.78 30.15
CA PHE A 17 -32.18 31.64 29.13
C PHE A 17 -32.17 30.19 28.68
N ALA A 18 -32.96 29.37 29.37
CA ALA A 18 -33.39 28.09 28.87
C ALA A 18 -34.39 28.32 27.75
N TRP A 19 -33.94 28.24 26.52
CA TRP A 19 -34.85 27.95 25.42
C TRP A 19 -34.68 26.47 25.09
N GLY A 20 -35.57 25.71 25.71
CA GLY A 20 -35.85 24.35 25.30
C GLY A 20 -36.49 24.38 23.91
N SER A 21 -35.67 24.10 22.91
CA SER A 21 -36.16 23.53 21.64
C SER A 21 -36.06 22.01 21.75
N SER A 22 -37.07 21.48 22.46
CA SER A 22 -37.44 20.07 22.26
C SER A 22 -38.01 20.00 20.84
N ALA A 23 -37.15 19.74 19.86
CA ALA A 23 -37.58 19.13 18.63
C ALA A 23 -38.05 17.74 19.02
N ALA A 24 -39.35 17.53 19.16
CA ALA A 24 -39.95 16.21 19.17
C ALA A 24 -39.51 15.54 17.86
N ALA A 25 -38.52 14.67 17.97
CA ALA A 25 -38.24 13.67 16.94
C ALA A 25 -39.58 12.95 16.74
N ALA A 26 -40.16 13.06 15.57
CA ALA A 26 -41.34 12.32 15.20
C ALA A 26 -41.06 10.86 15.57
N ASP A 27 -42.00 10.24 16.28
CA ASP A 27 -41.92 8.88 16.80
C ASP A 27 -41.94 7.92 15.60
N SER A 28 -40.77 7.77 14.95
CA SER A 28 -40.61 6.83 13.83
C SER A 28 -40.74 5.43 14.40
N GLN A 29 -41.65 4.65 13.86
CA GLN A 29 -41.86 3.28 14.25
C GLN A 29 -40.53 2.52 14.03
N LEU A 30 -39.95 2.05 15.13
CA LEU A 30 -38.72 1.23 15.09
C LEU A 30 -39.09 -0.17 14.54
N THR A 31 -38.18 -0.79 13.83
CA THR A 31 -38.36 -2.14 13.32
C THR A 31 -37.19 -3.04 13.71
N PHE A 32 -37.47 -4.34 13.83
CA PHE A 32 -36.44 -5.30 14.22
C PHE A 32 -35.22 -5.27 13.26
N GLU A 33 -35.50 -5.38 11.97
CA GLU A 33 -34.46 -5.53 10.95
C GLU A 33 -33.55 -4.32 10.86
N LYS A 34 -34.12 -3.12 10.95
CA LYS A 34 -33.39 -1.87 10.74
C LYS A 34 -32.71 -1.36 12.01
N ASP A 35 -33.40 -1.44 13.13
CA ASP A 35 -33.00 -0.70 14.34
C ASP A 35 -32.43 -1.63 15.42
N ILE A 36 -32.88 -2.88 15.52
CA ILE A 36 -32.56 -3.80 16.62
C ILE A 36 -31.62 -4.91 16.19
N ARG A 37 -31.88 -5.53 15.02
CA ARG A 37 -31.06 -6.65 14.52
C ARG A 37 -29.57 -6.28 14.38
N PRO A 38 -29.17 -5.08 13.95
CA PRO A 38 -27.77 -4.69 13.94
C PRO A 38 -27.11 -4.68 15.33
N ILE A 39 -27.88 -4.30 16.37
CA ILE A 39 -27.42 -4.35 17.76
C ILE A 39 -27.25 -5.82 18.19
N PHE A 40 -28.27 -6.66 17.97
CA PHE A 40 -28.20 -8.07 18.35
C PHE A 40 -27.11 -8.83 17.57
N LYS A 41 -26.92 -8.52 16.31
CA LYS A 41 -25.83 -9.08 15.51
C LYS A 41 -24.45 -8.73 16.10
N ALA A 42 -24.28 -7.50 16.54
CA ALA A 42 -23.03 -7.04 17.10
C ALA A 42 -22.72 -7.62 18.47
N TYR A 43 -23.74 -7.92 19.29
CA TYR A 43 -23.54 -8.23 20.71
C TYR A 43 -24.09 -9.58 21.17
N CYS A 44 -25.05 -10.17 20.45
CA CYS A 44 -25.82 -11.32 20.94
C CYS A 44 -25.75 -12.55 20.02
N PHE A 45 -25.67 -12.37 18.68
CA PHE A 45 -25.78 -13.48 17.71
C PHE A 45 -24.73 -14.54 17.90
N HIS A 46 -23.53 -14.19 18.32
CA HIS A 46 -22.48 -15.17 18.54
C HIS A 46 -22.91 -16.32 19.45
N CYS A 47 -23.52 -16.02 20.60
CA CYS A 47 -23.98 -17.04 21.55
C CYS A 47 -25.46 -17.44 21.36
N HIS A 48 -26.28 -16.53 20.83
CA HIS A 48 -27.74 -16.69 20.71
C HIS A 48 -28.19 -16.73 19.25
N GLY A 49 -27.45 -17.41 18.36
CA GLY A 49 -27.82 -17.50 16.94
C GLY A 49 -26.82 -18.28 16.08
N GLU A 50 -25.54 -17.96 16.16
CA GLU A 50 -24.50 -18.42 15.21
C GLU A 50 -23.71 -19.64 15.71
N GLU A 51 -23.78 -20.00 16.97
CA GLU A 51 -23.21 -21.24 17.52
C GLU A 51 -24.14 -22.44 17.23
N LYS A 52 -23.53 -23.63 17.07
CA LYS A 52 -24.29 -24.89 16.86
C LYS A 52 -25.17 -25.25 18.05
N GLU A 53 -24.80 -24.83 19.25
CA GLU A 53 -25.58 -24.94 20.47
C GLU A 53 -25.88 -23.54 21.00
N LEU A 54 -27.16 -23.17 21.04
CA LEU A 54 -27.58 -21.84 21.48
C LEU A 54 -27.52 -21.72 22.99
N SER A 55 -26.89 -20.68 23.51
CA SER A 55 -26.89 -20.39 24.95
C SER A 55 -28.32 -20.15 25.45
N GLY A 56 -28.74 -20.89 26.49
CA GLY A 56 -30.09 -20.83 27.03
C GLY A 56 -31.20 -21.17 26.03
N ALA A 57 -30.88 -21.90 24.95
CA ALA A 57 -31.79 -22.23 23.86
C ALA A 57 -32.53 -21.02 23.24
N LEU A 58 -32.04 -19.79 23.46
CA LEU A 58 -32.58 -18.55 22.93
C LEU A 58 -31.93 -18.21 21.59
N ASP A 59 -32.75 -17.97 20.57
CA ASP A 59 -32.32 -17.50 19.26
C ASP A 59 -32.84 -16.09 19.00
N VAL A 60 -31.90 -15.13 18.84
CA VAL A 60 -32.27 -13.72 18.67
C VAL A 60 -32.10 -13.22 17.22
N ARG A 61 -31.89 -14.09 16.24
CA ARG A 61 -31.67 -13.74 14.82
C ARG A 61 -32.91 -13.21 14.11
N LEU A 62 -34.11 -13.61 14.54
CA LEU A 62 -35.40 -13.18 14.01
C LEU A 62 -36.34 -12.85 15.16
N GLN A 63 -37.22 -11.86 14.95
CA GLN A 63 -38.23 -11.47 15.94
C GLN A 63 -39.12 -12.65 16.37
N ARG A 64 -39.58 -13.47 15.42
CA ARG A 64 -40.39 -14.67 15.74
C ARG A 64 -39.66 -15.70 16.60
N LEU A 65 -38.33 -15.76 16.49
CA LEU A 65 -37.53 -16.67 17.31
C LEU A 65 -37.35 -16.11 18.75
N ILE A 66 -37.18 -14.79 18.86
CA ILE A 66 -37.16 -14.11 20.16
C ILE A 66 -38.52 -14.30 20.89
N MET A 67 -39.63 -14.16 20.15
CA MET A 67 -40.98 -14.38 20.69
C MET A 67 -41.21 -15.81 21.17
N ARG A 68 -40.51 -16.78 20.61
CA ARG A 68 -40.58 -18.19 21.10
C ARG A 68 -39.94 -18.34 22.46
N GLY A 69 -38.98 -17.47 22.83
CA GLY A 69 -38.19 -17.53 24.07
C GLY A 69 -37.15 -18.62 24.10
N GLY A 70 -36.55 -18.83 25.27
CA GLY A 70 -35.52 -19.83 25.53
C GLY A 70 -35.84 -20.70 26.72
N GLU A 71 -34.83 -21.35 27.31
CA GLU A 71 -35.00 -22.22 28.50
C GLU A 71 -35.61 -21.50 29.70
N SER A 72 -35.36 -20.19 29.84
CA SER A 72 -35.90 -19.37 30.95
C SER A 72 -37.32 -18.85 30.68
N GLY A 73 -37.93 -19.19 29.53
CA GLY A 73 -39.28 -18.75 29.15
C GLY A 73 -39.32 -17.66 28.08
N GLU A 74 -40.32 -16.78 28.15
CA GLU A 74 -40.50 -15.68 27.19
C GLU A 74 -39.37 -14.65 27.30
N ALA A 75 -38.68 -14.40 26.21
CA ALA A 75 -37.57 -13.45 26.19
C ALA A 75 -38.04 -11.99 26.18
N ILE A 76 -39.15 -11.67 25.49
CA ILE A 76 -39.75 -10.34 25.41
C ILE A 76 -41.26 -10.40 25.62
N VAL A 77 -41.82 -9.41 26.27
CA VAL A 77 -43.27 -9.16 26.41
C VAL A 77 -43.58 -7.90 25.60
N PRO A 78 -44.21 -8.04 24.42
CA PRO A 78 -44.49 -6.88 23.56
C PRO A 78 -45.29 -5.80 24.28
N GLY A 79 -44.87 -4.55 24.15
CA GLY A 79 -45.45 -3.41 24.82
C GLY A 79 -44.97 -3.19 26.29
N LYS A 80 -44.03 -4.02 26.78
CA LYS A 80 -43.61 -3.95 28.19
C LYS A 80 -42.10 -4.30 28.35
N HIS A 81 -41.21 -3.39 28.05
CA HIS A 81 -39.78 -3.64 28.17
C HIS A 81 -39.35 -4.05 29.59
N ALA A 82 -39.91 -3.42 30.61
CA ALA A 82 -39.55 -3.70 32.03
C ALA A 82 -39.94 -5.13 32.49
N GLU A 83 -40.92 -5.75 31.83
CA GLU A 83 -41.34 -7.16 32.09
C GLU A 83 -40.57 -8.16 31.22
N SER A 84 -39.78 -7.70 30.24
CA SER A 84 -39.07 -8.51 29.25
C SER A 84 -37.74 -8.99 29.81
N LEU A 85 -37.53 -10.28 29.96
CA LEU A 85 -36.35 -10.90 30.50
C LEU A 85 -35.05 -10.51 29.76
N LEU A 86 -35.12 -10.49 28.43
CA LEU A 86 -34.02 -10.05 27.56
C LEU A 86 -33.58 -8.61 27.91
N PHE A 87 -34.53 -7.69 28.08
CA PHE A 87 -34.20 -6.31 28.44
C PHE A 87 -33.61 -6.21 29.85
N GLN A 88 -34.16 -6.93 30.84
CA GLN A 88 -33.63 -6.91 32.20
C GLN A 88 -32.15 -7.34 32.27
N HIS A 89 -31.78 -8.40 31.56
CA HIS A 89 -30.39 -8.85 31.48
C HIS A 89 -29.46 -7.86 30.76
N VAL A 90 -29.95 -7.16 29.73
CA VAL A 90 -29.19 -6.14 29.03
C VAL A 90 -29.03 -4.88 29.88
N GLU A 91 -30.11 -4.42 30.52
CA GLU A 91 -30.10 -3.22 31.37
C GLU A 91 -29.22 -3.41 32.63
N SER A 92 -29.28 -4.58 33.27
CA SER A 92 -28.43 -4.91 34.42
C SER A 92 -26.96 -5.08 34.04
N GLY A 93 -26.64 -5.23 32.76
CA GLY A 93 -25.30 -5.53 32.28
C GLY A 93 -24.88 -6.97 32.51
N GLU A 94 -25.81 -7.88 32.82
CA GLU A 94 -25.53 -9.31 32.89
C GLU A 94 -25.28 -9.91 31.49
N MET A 95 -25.94 -9.35 30.47
CA MET A 95 -25.72 -9.68 29.07
C MET A 95 -25.31 -8.45 28.26
N PRO A 96 -24.27 -8.57 27.43
CA PRO A 96 -23.31 -9.66 27.25
C PRO A 96 -22.43 -9.87 28.49
N PRO A 97 -21.95 -11.10 28.77
CA PRO A 97 -21.14 -11.39 29.96
C PRO A 97 -19.72 -10.77 29.91
N ASP A 98 -19.20 -10.46 28.72
CA ASP A 98 -17.94 -9.72 28.56
C ASP A 98 -18.18 -8.22 28.76
N GLU A 99 -17.58 -7.65 29.81
CA GLU A 99 -17.69 -6.21 30.11
C GLU A 99 -17.23 -5.29 28.96
N LYS A 100 -16.33 -5.76 28.12
CA LYS A 100 -15.87 -5.02 26.93
C LYS A 100 -16.91 -4.94 25.82
N LEU A 101 -17.91 -5.82 25.84
CA LEU A 101 -18.97 -5.91 24.86
C LEU A 101 -20.31 -5.34 25.36
N ARG A 102 -20.32 -4.55 26.42
CA ARG A 102 -21.55 -3.92 26.92
C ARG A 102 -22.14 -2.96 25.89
N LEU A 103 -23.47 -3.01 25.78
CA LEU A 103 -24.22 -2.10 24.92
C LEU A 103 -24.07 -0.67 25.41
N LYS A 104 -24.13 0.29 24.47
CA LYS A 104 -24.19 1.71 24.80
C LYS A 104 -25.58 2.08 25.34
N PRO A 105 -25.68 3.10 26.20
CA PRO A 105 -26.98 3.53 26.75
C PRO A 105 -28.04 3.82 25.67
N ASP A 106 -27.63 4.39 24.54
CA ASP A 106 -28.54 4.67 23.43
C ASP A 106 -29.07 3.40 22.76
N GLU A 107 -28.24 2.35 22.65
CA GLU A 107 -28.60 1.03 22.10
C GLU A 107 -29.60 0.31 23.04
N VAL A 108 -29.35 0.41 24.36
CA VAL A 108 -30.29 -0.12 25.38
C VAL A 108 -31.64 0.58 25.29
N ALA A 109 -31.64 1.91 25.16
CA ALA A 109 -32.86 2.69 25.02
C ALA A 109 -33.64 2.38 23.72
N LEU A 110 -32.92 2.06 22.63
CA LEU A 110 -33.56 1.60 21.38
C LEU A 110 -34.29 0.28 21.57
N ILE A 111 -33.68 -0.68 22.26
CA ILE A 111 -34.29 -1.98 22.56
C ILE A 111 -35.57 -1.79 23.40
N ALA A 112 -35.50 -0.96 24.46
CA ALA A 112 -36.66 -0.65 25.30
C ALA A 112 -37.81 -0.10 24.46
N ARG A 113 -37.57 0.93 23.66
CA ARG A 113 -38.60 1.56 22.81
C ARG A 113 -39.20 0.61 21.78
N TRP A 114 -38.36 -0.23 21.16
CA TRP A 114 -38.84 -1.22 20.21
C TRP A 114 -39.79 -2.22 20.85
N ILE A 115 -39.45 -2.75 22.04
CA ILE A 115 -40.31 -3.63 22.81
C ILE A 115 -41.63 -2.93 23.16
N ASP A 116 -41.56 -1.66 23.64
CA ASP A 116 -42.77 -0.85 24.00
C ASP A 116 -43.69 -0.58 22.80
N GLN A 117 -43.11 -0.46 21.60
CA GLN A 117 -43.87 -0.33 20.35
C GLN A 117 -44.49 -1.68 19.89
N GLY A 118 -44.34 -2.75 20.68
CA GLY A 118 -44.88 -4.07 20.32
C GLY A 118 -43.96 -4.96 19.54
N ALA A 119 -42.65 -4.62 19.55
CA ALA A 119 -41.59 -5.37 18.84
C ALA A 119 -41.89 -5.59 17.35
N PRO A 120 -42.20 -4.54 16.57
CA PRO A 120 -42.58 -4.68 15.17
C PRO A 120 -41.42 -5.07 14.27
N THR A 121 -41.75 -5.73 13.12
CA THR A 121 -40.82 -6.03 12.01
C THR A 121 -41.08 -5.12 10.84
N ALA A 122 -40.09 -4.90 9.97
CA ALA A 122 -40.23 -4.10 8.75
C ALA A 122 -41.06 -4.79 7.66
N GLY A 123 -41.10 -6.10 7.70
CA GLY A 123 -41.83 -6.93 6.72
C GLY A 123 -42.01 -8.38 7.21
N PRO A 124 -42.59 -9.26 6.39
CA PRO A 124 -42.70 -10.66 6.74
C PRO A 124 -41.36 -11.35 6.82
N GLU A 125 -41.08 -11.96 7.97
CA GLU A 125 -39.85 -12.73 8.17
C GLU A 125 -39.80 -14.01 7.31
N PRO A 126 -38.60 -14.52 6.97
CA PRO A 126 -38.43 -15.78 6.24
C PRO A 126 -39.20 -16.94 6.89
N LYS A 127 -39.99 -17.65 6.08
CA LYS A 127 -40.72 -18.83 6.52
C LYS A 127 -39.83 -20.06 6.38
N GLY A 128 -39.34 -20.61 7.41
CA GLY A 128 -38.51 -21.82 7.40
C GLY A 128 -37.85 -22.07 8.75
N ASP A 129 -37.44 -23.30 9.00
CA ASP A 129 -36.66 -23.66 10.14
C ASP A 129 -35.20 -23.23 9.89
N ILE A 130 -34.73 -22.30 10.68
CA ILE A 130 -33.32 -21.89 10.72
C ILE A 130 -32.67 -22.74 11.79
N LYS A 131 -31.62 -23.48 11.39
CA LYS A 131 -30.85 -24.28 12.34
C LYS A 131 -29.91 -23.39 13.13
N PRO A 132 -29.62 -23.71 14.39
CA PRO A 132 -28.49 -23.12 15.11
C PRO A 132 -27.23 -23.26 14.27
N GLY A 133 -26.44 -22.19 14.22
CA GLY A 133 -25.23 -22.14 13.42
C GLY A 133 -25.39 -21.69 11.95
N ASP A 134 -26.64 -21.66 11.41
CA ASP A 134 -26.87 -21.10 10.09
C ASP A 134 -26.66 -19.57 10.08
N PHE A 135 -25.93 -19.03 9.13
CA PHE A 135 -25.82 -17.59 8.94
C PHE A 135 -26.92 -17.08 8.00
N LEU A 136 -27.73 -16.18 8.52
CA LEU A 136 -28.86 -15.61 7.78
C LEU A 136 -28.52 -14.23 7.23
N ILE A 137 -28.53 -14.09 5.90
CA ILE A 137 -28.49 -12.78 5.22
C ILE A 137 -29.94 -12.37 4.88
N THR A 138 -30.38 -11.27 5.45
CA THR A 138 -31.73 -10.74 5.19
C THR A 138 -31.77 -9.95 3.89
N GLU A 139 -33.00 -9.73 3.37
CA GLU A 139 -33.20 -8.89 2.19
C GLU A 139 -32.81 -7.43 2.45
N ASP A 140 -32.99 -6.94 3.68
CA ASP A 140 -32.53 -5.61 4.08
C ASP A 140 -31.02 -5.48 4.00
N GLU A 141 -30.26 -6.48 4.48
CA GLU A 141 -28.80 -6.53 4.34
C GLU A 141 -28.34 -6.59 2.88
N ARG A 142 -29.04 -7.38 2.03
CA ARG A 142 -28.77 -7.41 0.58
C ARG A 142 -29.10 -6.09 -0.10
N SER A 143 -30.04 -5.35 0.44
CA SER A 143 -30.48 -4.07 -0.07
C SER A 143 -29.55 -2.89 0.31
N HIS A 144 -28.50 -3.14 1.09
CA HIS A 144 -27.50 -2.11 1.38
C HIS A 144 -26.93 -1.52 0.08
N TRP A 145 -26.74 -0.19 0.05
CA TRP A 145 -26.39 0.53 -1.18
C TRP A 145 -25.17 -0.08 -1.92
N ALA A 146 -24.19 -0.57 -1.18
CA ALA A 146 -22.95 -1.11 -1.76
C ALA A 146 -23.13 -2.46 -2.47
N PHE A 147 -24.11 -3.27 -2.05
CA PHE A 147 -24.35 -4.60 -2.62
C PHE A 147 -25.36 -4.60 -3.77
N ARG A 148 -26.07 -3.50 -3.97
CA ARG A 148 -27.00 -3.36 -5.10
C ARG A 148 -26.25 -3.23 -6.42
N PRO A 149 -26.79 -3.78 -7.53
CA PRO A 149 -26.23 -3.54 -8.85
C PRO A 149 -26.06 -2.04 -9.14
N ILE A 150 -24.96 -1.69 -9.81
CA ILE A 150 -24.70 -0.31 -10.24
C ILE A 150 -25.75 0.08 -11.27
N GLN A 151 -26.42 1.20 -11.03
CA GLN A 151 -27.39 1.77 -11.95
C GLN A 151 -26.93 3.14 -12.41
N LYS A 152 -26.75 3.29 -13.74
CA LYS A 152 -26.38 4.59 -14.29
C LYS A 152 -27.50 5.60 -14.08
N ALA A 153 -27.29 6.51 -13.13
CA ALA A 153 -28.27 7.54 -12.82
C ALA A 153 -28.49 8.48 -14.02
N VAL A 154 -29.74 8.93 -14.19
CA VAL A 154 -30.04 9.95 -15.18
C VAL A 154 -29.43 11.28 -14.78
N LEU A 155 -28.80 11.98 -15.75
CA LEU A 155 -28.18 13.27 -15.48
C LEU A 155 -29.22 14.30 -14.99
N PRO A 156 -28.99 14.94 -13.84
CA PRO A 156 -29.90 15.95 -13.34
C PRO A 156 -29.99 17.16 -14.27
N VAL A 157 -31.19 17.66 -14.50
CA VAL A 157 -31.41 18.93 -15.21
C VAL A 157 -31.33 20.08 -14.20
N VAL A 158 -30.31 20.93 -14.34
CA VAL A 158 -30.10 22.10 -13.47
C VAL A 158 -30.24 23.37 -14.33
N GLY A 159 -31.35 24.06 -14.21
CA GLY A 159 -31.73 25.19 -15.08
C GLY A 159 -30.71 26.34 -15.12
N GLU A 160 -29.95 26.56 -14.04
CA GLU A 160 -28.88 27.57 -13.98
C GLU A 160 -27.71 27.20 -14.88
N LEU A 161 -27.27 25.92 -14.88
CA LEU A 161 -26.22 25.43 -15.78
C LEU A 161 -26.68 25.47 -17.24
N ALA A 162 -27.96 25.17 -17.49
CA ALA A 162 -28.52 25.17 -18.83
C ALA A 162 -28.67 26.60 -19.45
N LYS A 163 -28.59 27.63 -18.63
CA LYS A 163 -28.55 29.01 -19.10
C LYS A 163 -27.18 29.47 -19.60
N GLU A 164 -26.14 28.84 -19.09
CA GLU A 164 -24.74 29.17 -19.39
C GLU A 164 -24.19 28.36 -20.58
N LYS A 165 -24.69 27.14 -20.78
CA LYS A 165 -24.19 26.19 -21.80
C LYS A 165 -25.31 25.32 -22.36
N THR A 166 -25.12 24.80 -23.58
CA THR A 166 -25.99 23.75 -24.13
C THR A 166 -25.89 22.47 -23.30
N GLN A 167 -26.93 21.65 -23.26
CA GLN A 167 -26.98 20.43 -22.45
C GLN A 167 -25.85 19.45 -22.77
N THR A 168 -25.33 19.48 -23.99
CA THR A 168 -24.18 18.67 -24.45
C THR A 168 -22.82 19.22 -24.02
N GLU A 169 -22.75 20.48 -23.56
CA GLU A 169 -21.51 21.13 -23.10
C GLU A 169 -21.38 21.12 -21.58
N ILE A 170 -22.44 20.69 -20.85
CA ILE A 170 -22.41 20.62 -19.38
C ILE A 170 -21.69 19.33 -18.97
N ASN A 171 -20.66 19.47 -18.12
CA ASN A 171 -19.96 18.32 -17.56
C ASN A 171 -20.91 17.53 -16.63
N PRO A 172 -21.06 16.20 -16.83
CA PRO A 172 -21.93 15.36 -16.01
C PRO A 172 -21.68 15.48 -14.49
N VAL A 173 -20.43 15.57 -14.05
CA VAL A 173 -20.07 15.75 -12.63
C VAL A 173 -20.77 16.99 -12.06
N ASP A 174 -20.74 18.10 -12.79
CA ASP A 174 -21.31 19.36 -12.33
C ASP A 174 -22.82 19.30 -12.12
N THR A 175 -23.54 18.47 -12.88
CA THR A 175 -25.00 18.36 -12.75
C THR A 175 -25.40 17.74 -11.41
N PHE A 176 -24.69 16.71 -10.95
CA PHE A 176 -24.94 16.06 -9.66
C PHE A 176 -24.57 16.97 -8.49
N ILE A 177 -23.40 17.62 -8.57
CA ILE A 177 -22.93 18.55 -7.53
C ILE A 177 -23.85 19.75 -7.44
N ALA A 178 -24.16 20.41 -8.56
CA ALA A 178 -25.07 21.57 -8.61
C ALA A 178 -26.45 21.27 -8.03
N ARG A 179 -27.04 20.12 -8.35
CA ARG A 179 -28.34 19.72 -7.79
C ARG A 179 -28.29 19.66 -6.27
N LYS A 180 -27.24 19.07 -5.71
CA LYS A 180 -27.12 18.93 -4.26
C LYS A 180 -26.80 20.27 -3.56
N LEU A 181 -25.93 21.07 -4.13
CA LEU A 181 -25.67 22.45 -3.67
C LEU A 181 -26.96 23.26 -3.64
N LYS A 182 -27.71 23.25 -4.74
CA LYS A 182 -28.98 23.99 -4.85
C LYS A 182 -30.02 23.54 -3.83
N ALA A 183 -30.14 22.24 -3.58
CA ALA A 183 -31.03 21.69 -2.56
C ALA A 183 -30.73 22.23 -1.15
N ASN A 184 -29.48 22.63 -0.90
CA ASN A 184 -29.02 23.24 0.35
C ASN A 184 -28.91 24.78 0.25
N GLY A 185 -29.39 25.36 -0.85
CA GLY A 185 -29.36 26.81 -1.09
C GLY A 185 -27.94 27.37 -1.26
N LEU A 186 -27.04 26.55 -1.75
CA LEU A 186 -25.64 26.85 -2.06
C LEU A 186 -25.40 26.82 -3.58
N TRP A 187 -24.27 27.33 -3.99
CA TRP A 187 -23.80 27.27 -5.37
C TRP A 187 -22.27 27.09 -5.41
N PHE A 188 -21.73 26.86 -6.60
CA PHE A 188 -20.30 26.80 -6.84
C PHE A 188 -19.59 28.10 -6.48
N SER A 189 -18.38 28.01 -5.97
CA SER A 189 -17.45 29.12 -5.89
C SER A 189 -17.00 29.58 -7.28
N GLU A 190 -16.29 30.70 -7.35
CA GLU A 190 -15.68 31.17 -8.59
C GLU A 190 -14.61 30.20 -9.10
N GLU A 191 -14.28 30.31 -10.38
CA GLU A 191 -13.18 29.57 -10.97
C GLU A 191 -11.86 30.09 -10.40
N ALA A 192 -10.95 29.18 -10.07
CA ALA A 192 -9.59 29.53 -9.65
C ALA A 192 -8.80 30.17 -10.79
N ASP A 193 -7.82 31.00 -10.47
CA ASP A 193 -6.96 31.58 -11.47
C ASP A 193 -6.11 30.51 -12.20
N ARG A 194 -5.56 30.90 -13.35
CA ARG A 194 -4.83 29.98 -14.24
C ARG A 194 -3.58 29.40 -13.59
N LEU A 195 -2.89 30.13 -12.71
CA LEU A 195 -1.69 29.68 -12.02
C LEU A 195 -2.04 28.63 -10.96
N THR A 196 -3.10 28.86 -10.19
CA THR A 196 -3.66 27.88 -9.25
C THR A 196 -4.07 26.60 -9.99
N LEU A 197 -4.77 26.71 -11.13
CA LEU A 197 -5.24 25.56 -11.90
C LEU A 197 -4.09 24.70 -12.45
N ILE A 198 -3.06 25.30 -13.06
CA ILE A 198 -1.92 24.51 -13.58
C ILE A 198 -1.11 23.88 -12.46
N ARG A 199 -0.93 24.58 -11.31
CA ARG A 199 -0.20 24.02 -10.16
C ARG A 199 -0.97 22.83 -9.57
N ARG A 200 -2.28 22.98 -9.37
CA ARG A 200 -3.17 21.89 -8.90
C ARG A 200 -3.10 20.67 -9.83
N ALA A 201 -3.31 20.90 -11.13
CA ALA A 201 -3.31 19.83 -12.12
C ALA A 201 -1.96 19.12 -12.23
N ALA A 202 -0.85 19.84 -12.16
CA ALA A 202 0.48 19.25 -12.23
C ALA A 202 0.76 18.33 -11.03
N TYR A 203 0.45 18.77 -9.81
CA TYR A 203 0.61 17.91 -8.62
C TYR A 203 -0.33 16.71 -8.63
N ASP A 204 -1.57 16.89 -9.06
CA ASP A 204 -2.54 15.78 -9.12
C ASP A 204 -2.13 14.71 -10.13
N LEU A 205 -1.73 15.11 -11.32
CA LEU A 205 -1.43 14.16 -12.40
C LEU A 205 0.00 13.64 -12.39
N THR A 206 0.98 14.46 -11.96
CA THR A 206 2.39 14.09 -12.04
C THR A 206 3.10 14.03 -10.68
N GLY A 207 2.50 14.59 -9.63
CA GLY A 207 3.13 14.71 -8.30
C GLY A 207 4.32 15.69 -8.27
N LEU A 208 4.47 16.54 -9.29
CA LEU A 208 5.55 17.51 -9.44
C LEU A 208 4.99 18.92 -9.64
N PRO A 209 5.74 19.97 -9.25
CA PRO A 209 5.39 21.34 -9.63
C PRO A 209 5.42 21.49 -11.17
N PRO A 210 4.59 22.36 -11.75
CA PRO A 210 4.66 22.62 -13.18
C PRO A 210 6.00 23.25 -13.55
N ALA A 211 6.57 22.82 -14.69
CA ALA A 211 7.81 23.45 -15.18
C ALA A 211 7.54 24.90 -15.62
N PRO A 212 8.44 25.86 -15.38
CA PRO A 212 8.23 27.27 -15.75
C PRO A 212 7.80 27.47 -17.20
N LYS A 213 8.37 26.70 -18.13
CA LYS A 213 8.00 26.73 -19.57
C LYS A 213 6.55 26.32 -19.82
N ASP A 214 6.01 25.38 -19.02
CA ASP A 214 4.64 24.91 -19.15
C ASP A 214 3.65 25.91 -18.57
N VAL A 215 4.04 26.62 -17.50
CA VAL A 215 3.30 27.75 -16.95
C VAL A 215 3.20 28.86 -17.98
N ASP A 216 4.35 29.28 -18.53
CA ASP A 216 4.39 30.36 -19.51
C ASP A 216 3.59 30.01 -20.79
N ALA A 217 3.68 28.77 -21.28
CA ALA A 217 2.90 28.30 -22.43
C ALA A 217 1.39 28.27 -22.17
N PHE A 218 0.98 27.83 -20.97
CA PHE A 218 -0.44 27.81 -20.58
C PHE A 218 -0.99 29.23 -20.43
N LEU A 219 -0.26 30.14 -19.81
CA LEU A 219 -0.68 31.54 -19.65
C LEU A 219 -0.79 32.28 -21.00
N ALA A 220 0.07 31.96 -21.95
CA ALA A 220 0.07 32.56 -23.29
C ALA A 220 -1.08 32.02 -24.20
N ASP A 221 -1.56 30.79 -23.99
CA ASP A 221 -2.65 30.21 -24.79
C ASP A 221 -4.00 30.78 -24.35
N GLN A 222 -4.57 31.70 -25.14
CA GLN A 222 -5.89 32.32 -24.89
C GLN A 222 -7.05 31.54 -25.53
N SER A 223 -6.80 30.37 -26.12
CA SER A 223 -7.87 29.57 -26.74
C SER A 223 -8.83 29.00 -25.68
N PRO A 224 -10.11 28.81 -26.00
CA PRO A 224 -11.07 28.16 -25.08
C PRO A 224 -10.63 26.77 -24.63
N ALA A 225 -9.85 26.07 -25.46
CA ALA A 225 -9.33 24.71 -25.15
C ALA A 225 -7.99 24.73 -24.39
N ALA A 226 -7.45 25.89 -23.99
CA ALA A 226 -6.13 25.99 -23.35
C ALA A 226 -5.99 25.11 -22.12
N TYR A 227 -7.01 25.07 -21.25
CA TYR A 227 -7.04 24.26 -20.05
C TYR A 227 -7.04 22.75 -20.38
N GLU A 228 -7.88 22.33 -21.29
CA GLU A 228 -7.97 20.93 -21.70
C GLU A 228 -6.68 20.44 -22.39
N LYS A 229 -6.05 21.28 -23.22
CA LYS A 229 -4.72 20.98 -23.79
C LYS A 229 -3.66 20.79 -22.70
N MET A 230 -3.69 21.63 -21.67
CA MET A 230 -2.76 21.51 -20.52
C MET A 230 -2.98 20.17 -19.78
N ILE A 231 -4.26 19.80 -19.48
CA ILE A 231 -4.58 18.50 -18.85
C ILE A 231 -4.09 17.34 -19.72
N ASN A 232 -4.36 17.36 -21.03
CA ASN A 232 -3.94 16.31 -21.95
C ASN A 232 -2.41 16.14 -21.95
N ARG A 233 -1.66 17.24 -21.99
CA ARG A 233 -0.19 17.19 -21.89
C ARG A 233 0.31 16.56 -20.59
N LEU A 234 -0.33 16.86 -19.45
CA LEU A 234 0.03 16.26 -18.17
C LEU A 234 -0.31 14.76 -18.11
N LEU A 235 -1.43 14.34 -18.72
CA LEU A 235 -1.82 12.93 -18.84
C LEU A 235 -0.87 12.12 -19.77
N GLU A 236 -0.22 12.78 -20.72
CA GLU A 236 0.79 12.17 -21.60
C GLU A 236 2.20 12.15 -20.97
N SER A 237 2.38 12.85 -19.86
CA SER A 237 3.67 12.87 -19.17
C SER A 237 4.05 11.48 -18.64
N PRO A 238 5.31 11.05 -18.80
CA PRO A 238 5.77 9.79 -18.21
C PRO A 238 5.68 9.78 -16.67
N HIS A 239 5.65 10.95 -16.04
CA HIS A 239 5.48 11.11 -14.59
C HIS A 239 4.05 10.86 -14.10
N TYR A 240 3.07 10.77 -15.01
CA TYR A 240 1.69 10.38 -14.68
C TYR A 240 1.64 8.98 -14.06
N GLY A 241 2.27 7.99 -14.69
CA GLY A 241 2.31 6.63 -14.17
C GLY A 241 3.02 6.53 -12.83
N GLU A 242 4.12 7.29 -12.60
CA GLU A 242 4.80 7.34 -11.30
C GLU A 242 3.89 7.85 -10.19
N ARG A 243 3.13 8.91 -10.46
CA ARG A 243 2.18 9.48 -9.50
C ARG A 243 1.05 8.52 -9.18
N TRP A 244 0.37 8.01 -10.18
CA TRP A 244 -0.83 7.19 -10.00
C TRP A 244 -0.50 5.75 -9.60
N ALA A 245 0.68 5.24 -9.97
CA ALA A 245 1.18 3.99 -9.43
C ALA A 245 1.38 4.07 -7.91
N ARG A 246 1.88 5.20 -7.37
CA ARG A 246 2.02 5.31 -5.91
C ARG A 246 0.71 5.09 -5.18
N HIS A 247 -0.39 5.66 -5.69
CA HIS A 247 -1.72 5.45 -5.10
C HIS A 247 -2.17 3.99 -5.13
N TRP A 248 -1.93 3.29 -6.25
CA TRP A 248 -2.24 1.86 -6.33
C TRP A 248 -1.34 1.00 -5.43
N LEU A 249 -0.05 1.30 -5.40
CA LEU A 249 0.92 0.56 -4.62
C LEU A 249 0.66 0.63 -3.11
N ASP A 250 0.11 1.75 -2.61
CA ASP A 250 -0.33 1.87 -1.22
C ASP A 250 -1.46 0.88 -0.91
N VAL A 251 -2.47 0.86 -1.76
CA VAL A 251 -3.65 -0.01 -1.60
C VAL A 251 -3.30 -1.48 -1.79
N ALA A 252 -2.37 -1.78 -2.69
CA ALA A 252 -1.86 -3.12 -2.93
C ALA A 252 -0.91 -3.63 -1.84
N GLY A 253 -0.43 -2.75 -0.94
CA GLY A 253 0.48 -3.12 0.14
C GLY A 253 1.92 -3.34 -0.31
N TYR A 254 2.37 -2.60 -1.36
CA TYR A 254 3.72 -2.74 -1.89
C TYR A 254 4.79 -2.35 -0.89
N ALA A 255 5.74 -3.25 -0.69
CA ALA A 255 6.97 -2.99 0.04
C ALA A 255 8.14 -3.79 -0.54
N ASP A 256 9.35 -3.24 -0.42
CA ASP A 256 10.61 -3.87 -0.80
C ASP A 256 11.20 -4.70 0.35
N SER A 257 10.38 -5.05 1.35
CA SER A 257 10.78 -5.91 2.47
C SER A 257 9.65 -6.82 2.92
N GLU A 258 10.01 -7.92 3.61
CA GLU A 258 9.05 -8.91 4.07
C GLU A 258 8.22 -8.43 5.28
N GLY A 259 8.75 -7.49 6.07
CA GLY A 259 8.03 -6.91 7.22
C GLY A 259 7.84 -7.86 8.39
N TYR A 260 8.67 -8.85 8.51
CA TYR A 260 8.64 -9.82 9.57
C TYR A 260 9.96 -9.82 10.35
N ASP A 261 9.88 -9.83 11.67
CA ASP A 261 10.97 -9.72 12.62
C ASP A 261 11.83 -8.42 12.52
N ASP A 262 12.79 -8.28 13.43
CA ASP A 262 13.67 -7.10 13.49
C ASP A 262 14.61 -6.96 12.28
N LYS A 263 14.79 -8.02 11.49
CA LYS A 263 15.70 -8.02 10.33
C LYS A 263 15.06 -7.41 9.11
N ASP A 264 13.73 -7.49 9.00
CA ASP A 264 12.97 -6.96 7.87
C ASP A 264 13.61 -7.28 6.51
N LEU A 265 13.69 -8.56 6.16
CA LEU A 265 14.39 -9.05 4.98
C LEU A 265 13.97 -8.32 3.71
N VAL A 266 14.97 -7.85 2.95
CA VAL A 266 14.73 -7.14 1.68
C VAL A 266 14.18 -8.09 0.62
N ARG A 267 13.24 -7.57 -0.19
CA ARG A 267 12.71 -8.16 -1.43
C ARG A 267 13.46 -7.57 -2.63
N PRO A 268 14.55 -8.16 -3.09
CA PRO A 268 15.41 -7.53 -4.09
C PRO A 268 14.74 -7.40 -5.48
N ASP A 269 13.68 -8.13 -5.70
CA ASP A 269 12.96 -8.31 -6.97
C ASP A 269 11.54 -7.71 -7.00
N ALA A 270 11.07 -7.11 -5.89
CA ALA A 270 9.73 -6.55 -5.80
C ALA A 270 9.49 -5.36 -6.77
N TRP A 271 10.53 -4.59 -7.05
CA TRP A 271 10.47 -3.39 -7.89
C TRP A 271 10.00 -3.64 -9.33
N HIS A 272 10.14 -4.84 -9.87
CA HIS A 272 9.61 -5.20 -11.18
C HIS A 272 8.09 -5.05 -11.24
N TYR A 273 7.38 -5.42 -10.16
CA TYR A 273 5.94 -5.20 -10.07
C TYR A 273 5.59 -3.69 -10.01
N ARG A 274 6.33 -2.88 -9.24
CA ARG A 274 6.18 -1.41 -9.25
C ARG A 274 6.33 -0.84 -10.65
N ASP A 275 7.38 -1.25 -11.35
CA ASP A 275 7.68 -0.77 -12.71
C ASP A 275 6.62 -1.23 -13.72
N TYR A 276 6.09 -2.46 -13.57
CA TYR A 276 4.94 -2.95 -14.34
C TYR A 276 3.71 -2.04 -14.13
N VAL A 277 3.38 -1.68 -12.90
CA VAL A 277 2.23 -0.80 -12.60
C VAL A 277 2.43 0.58 -13.23
N ILE A 278 3.62 1.17 -13.10
CA ILE A 278 3.94 2.48 -13.72
C ILE A 278 3.76 2.42 -15.24
N ARG A 279 4.31 1.40 -15.91
CA ARG A 279 4.17 1.23 -17.37
C ARG A 279 2.70 1.05 -17.79
N SER A 280 1.95 0.23 -17.05
CA SER A 280 0.53 -0.04 -17.33
C SER A 280 -0.32 1.23 -17.24
N LEU A 281 -0.11 2.07 -16.23
CA LEU A 281 -0.84 3.32 -16.07
C LEU A 281 -0.43 4.38 -17.11
N ASN A 282 0.86 4.47 -17.46
CA ASN A 282 1.30 5.35 -18.54
C ASN A 282 0.68 4.97 -19.89
N ALA A 283 0.52 3.67 -20.15
CA ALA A 283 -0.14 3.15 -21.33
C ALA A 283 -1.69 3.26 -21.30
N ASP A 284 -2.26 3.78 -20.21
CA ASP A 284 -3.72 3.78 -19.95
C ASP A 284 -4.35 2.38 -20.10
N LYS A 285 -3.63 1.34 -19.61
CA LYS A 285 -4.15 -0.04 -19.64
C LYS A 285 -5.51 -0.08 -18.94
N PRO A 286 -6.54 -0.70 -19.58
CA PRO A 286 -7.84 -0.85 -18.96
C PRO A 286 -7.75 -1.49 -17.58
N TRP A 287 -8.46 -0.94 -16.59
CA TRP A 287 -8.38 -1.42 -15.21
C TRP A 287 -8.94 -2.83 -15.01
N ASP A 288 -9.94 -3.25 -15.78
CA ASP A 288 -10.42 -4.63 -15.82
C ASP A 288 -9.29 -5.59 -16.24
N GLN A 289 -8.55 -5.25 -17.30
CA GLN A 289 -7.39 -6.02 -17.73
C GLN A 289 -6.27 -5.99 -16.67
N LEU A 290 -5.99 -4.83 -16.07
CA LEU A 290 -4.98 -4.69 -15.01
C LEU A 290 -5.32 -5.60 -13.81
N ILE A 291 -6.59 -5.67 -13.41
CA ILE A 291 -7.06 -6.54 -12.32
C ILE A 291 -6.90 -8.01 -12.71
N ILE A 292 -7.31 -8.39 -13.93
CA ILE A 292 -7.21 -9.78 -14.41
C ILE A 292 -5.76 -10.23 -14.45
N GLU A 293 -4.86 -9.41 -14.99
CA GLU A 293 -3.41 -9.73 -15.06
C GLU A 293 -2.80 -9.90 -13.67
N GLN A 294 -3.17 -9.06 -12.70
CA GLN A 294 -2.65 -9.14 -11.33
C GLN A 294 -3.14 -10.38 -10.57
N LEU A 295 -4.37 -10.81 -10.81
CA LEU A 295 -4.95 -11.97 -10.13
C LEU A 295 -4.64 -13.29 -10.83
N ALA A 296 -4.53 -13.30 -12.16
CA ALA A 296 -4.50 -14.50 -12.96
C ALA A 296 -3.61 -14.39 -14.22
N GLY A 297 -2.56 -13.58 -14.18
CA GLY A 297 -1.66 -13.39 -15.32
C GLY A 297 -0.98 -14.68 -15.75
N ASP A 298 -0.65 -15.56 -14.83
CA ASP A 298 -0.10 -16.89 -15.13
C ASP A 298 -1.16 -17.80 -15.77
N GLU A 299 -2.42 -17.78 -15.32
CA GLU A 299 -3.50 -18.55 -15.93
C GLU A 299 -3.81 -18.06 -17.36
N LEU A 300 -3.73 -16.73 -17.60
CA LEU A 300 -3.91 -16.15 -18.94
C LEU A 300 -2.86 -16.68 -19.95
N VAL A 301 -1.60 -16.76 -19.54
CA VAL A 301 -0.52 -17.26 -20.39
C VAL A 301 -0.32 -18.77 -20.27
N LYS A 302 -1.22 -19.46 -19.57
CA LYS A 302 -1.17 -20.91 -19.32
C LYS A 302 0.13 -21.37 -18.69
N ALA A 303 0.69 -20.56 -17.80
CA ALA A 303 1.94 -20.84 -17.09
C ALA A 303 1.67 -21.69 -15.84
N THR A 304 2.37 -22.81 -15.74
CA THR A 304 2.50 -23.56 -14.50
C THR A 304 3.85 -23.25 -13.86
N HIS A 305 4.06 -23.72 -12.64
CA HIS A 305 5.38 -23.59 -12.00
C HIS A 305 6.52 -24.15 -12.87
N ALA A 306 6.28 -25.27 -13.55
CA ALA A 306 7.28 -25.93 -14.40
C ALA A 306 7.57 -25.16 -15.71
N SER A 307 6.59 -24.45 -16.27
CA SER A 307 6.73 -23.75 -17.56
C SER A 307 7.04 -22.26 -17.44
N ALA A 308 6.84 -21.64 -16.29
CA ALA A 308 6.95 -20.19 -16.10
C ALA A 308 8.33 -19.64 -16.50
N GLN A 309 9.42 -20.31 -16.12
CA GLN A 309 10.78 -19.89 -16.48
C GLN A 309 10.98 -19.80 -17.99
N LYS A 310 10.49 -20.79 -18.72
CA LYS A 310 10.61 -20.83 -20.19
C LYS A 310 9.78 -19.69 -20.82
N LEU A 311 8.57 -19.44 -20.33
CA LEU A 311 7.72 -18.36 -20.85
C LEU A 311 8.34 -16.99 -20.62
N VAL A 312 8.94 -16.75 -19.45
CA VAL A 312 9.65 -15.49 -19.16
C VAL A 312 10.82 -15.26 -20.14
N GLU A 313 11.51 -16.33 -20.56
CA GLU A 313 12.63 -16.24 -21.50
C GLU A 313 12.22 -16.07 -22.97
N GLU A 314 11.02 -16.53 -23.32
CA GLU A 314 10.60 -16.63 -24.73
C GLU A 314 9.58 -15.57 -25.17
N ASP A 315 8.82 -15.02 -24.22
CA ASP A 315 7.69 -14.12 -24.48
C ASP A 315 7.64 -12.94 -23.51
N ALA A 316 7.94 -11.75 -24.02
CA ALA A 316 7.93 -10.51 -23.23
C ALA A 316 6.52 -10.16 -22.69
N ALA A 317 5.45 -10.49 -23.43
CA ALA A 317 4.09 -10.25 -22.97
C ALA A 317 3.74 -11.22 -21.82
N ALA A 318 4.14 -12.49 -21.93
CA ALA A 318 3.99 -13.44 -20.85
C ALA A 318 4.82 -13.05 -19.62
N CYS A 319 6.01 -12.49 -19.83
CA CYS A 319 6.83 -11.96 -18.74
C CYS A 319 6.12 -10.82 -17.98
N ASP A 320 5.51 -9.88 -18.69
CA ASP A 320 4.74 -8.80 -18.08
C ASP A 320 3.51 -9.33 -17.31
N MET A 321 2.77 -10.29 -17.86
CA MET A 321 1.62 -10.91 -17.18
C MET A 321 2.04 -11.71 -15.95
N LEU A 322 3.16 -12.42 -15.99
CA LEU A 322 3.73 -13.10 -14.83
C LEU A 322 4.20 -12.09 -13.78
N THR A 323 4.81 -10.97 -14.18
CA THR A 323 5.22 -9.90 -13.27
C THR A 323 4.00 -9.27 -12.57
N ALA A 324 2.88 -9.12 -13.27
CA ALA A 324 1.63 -8.63 -12.70
C ALA A 324 1.15 -9.47 -11.50
N THR A 325 1.36 -10.81 -11.55
CA THR A 325 0.98 -11.71 -10.44
C THR A 325 1.77 -11.45 -9.15
N GLY A 326 2.81 -10.61 -9.22
CA GLY A 326 3.50 -10.07 -8.04
C GLY A 326 2.56 -9.41 -7.04
N PHE A 327 1.40 -8.91 -7.46
CA PHE A 327 0.32 -8.44 -6.57
C PHE A 327 -0.03 -9.47 -5.48
N LEU A 328 -0.14 -10.73 -5.84
CA LEU A 328 -0.41 -11.82 -4.89
C LEU A 328 0.77 -12.15 -3.97
N ARG A 329 1.90 -11.45 -4.07
CA ARG A 329 3.11 -11.65 -3.23
C ARG A 329 3.45 -10.43 -2.38
N LEU A 330 2.50 -9.50 -2.20
CA LEU A 330 2.74 -8.26 -1.48
C LEU A 330 2.51 -8.37 0.03
N ALA A 331 1.74 -9.34 0.50
CA ALA A 331 1.53 -9.57 1.93
C ALA A 331 2.87 -9.74 2.68
N PRO A 332 2.98 -9.31 3.94
CA PRO A 332 4.12 -9.61 4.80
C PRO A 332 4.38 -11.13 4.84
N ASP A 333 5.65 -11.57 4.70
CA ASP A 333 5.98 -13.00 4.62
C ASP A 333 7.14 -13.36 5.55
N GLY A 334 6.82 -13.95 6.69
CA GLY A 334 7.80 -14.44 7.66
C GLY A 334 8.37 -15.83 7.37
N THR A 335 7.90 -16.52 6.31
CA THR A 335 8.24 -17.93 6.08
C THR A 335 9.68 -18.18 5.62
N GLY A 336 10.43 -17.11 5.32
CA GLY A 336 11.89 -17.16 5.06
C GLY A 336 12.74 -16.98 6.31
N SER A 337 12.15 -16.67 7.46
CA SER A 337 12.82 -16.41 8.73
C SER A 337 12.80 -17.66 9.63
N SER A 338 13.79 -17.83 10.52
CA SER A 338 13.87 -18.93 11.47
C SER A 338 14.17 -18.38 12.87
N PRO A 339 13.65 -18.95 13.97
CA PRO A 339 12.71 -20.06 14.14
C PRO A 339 11.25 -19.60 14.31
N MET A 340 10.30 -20.27 13.65
CA MET A 340 8.87 -19.93 13.69
C MET A 340 8.00 -21.18 13.70
N ASP A 341 6.75 -21.02 14.19
CA ASP A 341 5.68 -21.95 13.80
C ASP A 341 5.36 -21.77 12.33
N VAL A 342 5.88 -22.69 11.51
CA VAL A 342 5.82 -22.61 10.05
C VAL A 342 4.37 -22.67 9.55
N ALA A 343 3.49 -23.42 10.20
CA ALA A 343 2.10 -23.56 9.79
C ALA A 343 1.33 -22.27 10.05
N LEU A 344 1.52 -21.66 11.21
CA LEU A 344 0.92 -20.39 11.56
C LEU A 344 1.40 -19.27 10.64
N ALA A 345 2.71 -19.20 10.38
CA ALA A 345 3.28 -18.18 9.48
C ALA A 345 2.73 -18.30 8.05
N ARG A 346 2.59 -19.52 7.51
CA ARG A 346 1.96 -19.76 6.19
C ARG A 346 0.51 -19.29 6.17
N ASN A 347 -0.25 -19.64 7.22
CA ASN A 347 -1.64 -19.21 7.34
C ASN A 347 -1.74 -17.69 7.37
N GLN A 348 -0.88 -17.02 8.13
CA GLN A 348 -0.86 -15.55 8.23
C GLN A 348 -0.62 -14.89 6.87
N VAL A 349 0.33 -15.37 6.05
CA VAL A 349 0.56 -14.85 4.70
C VAL A 349 -0.69 -14.97 3.83
N ILE A 350 -1.41 -16.09 3.91
CA ILE A 350 -2.65 -16.31 3.14
C ILE A 350 -3.73 -15.33 3.64
N THR A 351 -3.89 -15.21 4.95
CA THR A 351 -4.86 -14.30 5.58
C THR A 351 -4.61 -12.85 5.17
N GLU A 352 -3.37 -12.38 5.25
CA GLU A 352 -3.02 -11.01 4.84
C GLU A 352 -3.24 -10.81 3.33
N SER A 353 -3.01 -11.83 2.50
CA SER A 353 -3.30 -11.78 1.07
C SER A 353 -4.81 -11.64 0.78
N VAL A 354 -5.66 -12.36 1.51
CA VAL A 354 -7.13 -12.21 1.43
C VAL A 354 -7.56 -10.82 1.88
N LYS A 355 -6.95 -10.28 2.95
CA LYS A 355 -7.23 -8.90 3.42
C LYS A 355 -6.88 -7.85 2.36
N ILE A 356 -5.67 -7.93 1.78
CA ILE A 356 -5.26 -7.02 0.70
C ILE A 356 -6.23 -7.13 -0.48
N LEU A 357 -6.57 -8.33 -0.93
CA LEU A 357 -7.48 -8.54 -2.04
C LEU A 357 -8.85 -7.93 -1.77
N SER A 358 -9.43 -8.19 -0.59
CA SER A 358 -10.78 -7.72 -0.24
C SER A 358 -10.82 -6.21 -0.02
N SER A 359 -9.86 -5.64 0.68
CA SER A 359 -9.84 -4.18 0.92
C SER A 359 -9.49 -3.40 -0.35
N SER A 360 -8.55 -3.90 -1.17
CA SER A 360 -8.11 -3.21 -2.39
C SER A 360 -9.15 -3.22 -3.51
N LEU A 361 -9.82 -4.33 -3.73
CA LEU A 361 -10.74 -4.52 -4.86
C LEU A 361 -12.21 -4.41 -4.47
N LEU A 362 -12.59 -4.94 -3.29
CA LEU A 362 -13.99 -4.97 -2.86
C LEU A 362 -14.33 -3.81 -1.91
N GLY A 363 -13.35 -3.15 -1.29
CA GLY A 363 -13.60 -2.20 -0.23
C GLY A 363 -14.35 -2.85 0.95
N MET A 364 -13.95 -4.06 1.35
CA MET A 364 -14.59 -4.84 2.41
C MET A 364 -13.57 -5.41 3.39
N THR A 365 -13.91 -5.39 4.67
CA THR A 365 -13.06 -5.90 5.77
C THR A 365 -13.30 -7.38 6.02
N VAL A 366 -13.03 -8.24 5.04
CA VAL A 366 -13.35 -9.68 5.12
C VAL A 366 -12.52 -10.44 6.16
N GLY A 367 -11.34 -9.90 6.56
CA GLY A 367 -10.43 -10.57 7.48
C GLY A 367 -11.04 -10.95 8.83
N CYS A 368 -12.06 -10.22 9.32
CA CYS A 368 -12.77 -10.56 10.55
C CYS A 368 -13.52 -11.92 10.45
N ALA A 369 -13.87 -12.33 9.23
CA ALA A 369 -14.57 -13.58 8.98
C ALA A 369 -13.64 -14.82 8.97
N GLU A 370 -12.37 -14.70 9.25
CA GLU A 370 -11.46 -15.84 9.43
C GLU A 370 -11.87 -16.72 10.63
N CYS A 371 -12.25 -16.10 11.75
CA CYS A 371 -12.47 -16.81 13.01
C CYS A 371 -13.95 -17.05 13.34
N HIS A 372 -14.84 -16.18 12.87
CA HIS A 372 -16.29 -16.22 13.13
C HIS A 372 -17.01 -15.44 12.02
N HIS A 373 -18.32 -15.51 11.97
CA HIS A 373 -19.10 -14.65 11.05
C HIS A 373 -18.77 -13.18 11.28
N HIS A 374 -18.74 -12.36 10.22
CA HIS A 374 -18.43 -10.94 10.34
C HIS A 374 -19.45 -10.24 11.26
N ARG A 375 -18.94 -9.52 12.24
CA ARG A 375 -19.73 -8.96 13.35
C ARG A 375 -20.82 -7.98 12.89
N PHE A 376 -20.57 -7.24 11.84
CA PHE A 376 -21.45 -6.18 11.37
C PHE A 376 -22.00 -6.46 9.97
N ASP A 377 -21.17 -6.93 9.09
CA ASP A 377 -21.52 -7.13 7.70
C ASP A 377 -22.14 -8.51 7.44
N PRO A 378 -22.93 -8.65 6.38
CA PRO A 378 -23.52 -9.92 6.00
C PRO A 378 -22.50 -10.84 5.28
N ILE A 379 -21.40 -11.12 5.98
CA ILE A 379 -20.28 -11.94 5.51
C ILE A 379 -20.15 -13.16 6.44
N PRO A 380 -20.65 -14.32 6.06
CA PRO A 380 -20.43 -15.55 6.82
C PRO A 380 -18.96 -15.94 6.83
N GLN A 381 -18.54 -16.68 7.85
CA GLN A 381 -17.16 -17.18 7.97
C GLN A 381 -16.72 -17.92 6.70
N GLN A 382 -17.62 -18.67 6.09
CA GLN A 382 -17.37 -19.39 4.84
C GLN A 382 -16.90 -18.48 3.70
N ASP A 383 -17.32 -17.23 3.61
CA ASP A 383 -16.91 -16.31 2.54
C ASP A 383 -15.42 -15.98 2.59
N PHE A 384 -14.84 -15.87 3.78
CA PHE A 384 -13.38 -15.76 3.92
C PHE A 384 -12.68 -16.98 3.31
N TYR A 385 -13.16 -18.19 3.61
CA TYR A 385 -12.57 -19.42 3.08
C TYR A 385 -12.87 -19.67 1.60
N ARG A 386 -13.97 -19.14 1.08
CA ARG A 386 -14.26 -19.12 -0.37
C ARG A 386 -13.23 -18.28 -1.12
N LEU A 387 -12.92 -17.08 -0.61
CA LEU A 387 -11.85 -16.23 -1.16
C LEU A 387 -10.46 -16.87 -0.98
N ARG A 388 -10.21 -17.50 0.17
CA ARG A 388 -9.00 -18.29 0.40
C ARG A 388 -8.88 -19.42 -0.63
N ALA A 389 -9.96 -20.12 -0.97
CA ALA A 389 -9.97 -21.20 -1.96
C ALA A 389 -9.64 -20.71 -3.38
N VAL A 390 -9.98 -19.45 -3.71
CA VAL A 390 -9.60 -18.83 -4.99
C VAL A 390 -8.08 -18.75 -5.12
N ILE A 391 -7.37 -18.33 -4.06
CA ILE A 391 -5.91 -18.12 -4.11
C ILE A 391 -5.10 -19.33 -3.61
N ALA A 392 -5.75 -20.35 -3.03
CA ALA A 392 -5.09 -21.53 -2.47
C ALA A 392 -4.10 -22.21 -3.42
N PRO A 393 -4.36 -22.35 -4.74
CA PRO A 393 -3.43 -23.03 -5.65
C PRO A 393 -2.04 -22.37 -5.74
N VAL A 394 -1.94 -21.05 -5.54
CA VAL A 394 -0.66 -20.32 -5.53
C VAL A 394 -0.06 -20.19 -4.12
N TYR A 395 -0.84 -20.55 -3.08
CA TYR A 395 -0.47 -20.53 -1.67
C TYR A 395 -0.66 -21.89 -1.00
N ASP A 396 -0.24 -22.96 -1.69
CA ASP A 396 -0.32 -24.33 -1.17
C ASP A 396 0.39 -24.44 0.19
N ALA A 397 -0.41 -24.56 1.27
CA ALA A 397 0.11 -24.62 2.63
C ALA A 397 0.90 -25.91 2.92
N GLU A 398 0.62 -27.00 2.22
CA GLU A 398 1.33 -28.28 2.38
C GLU A 398 2.66 -28.28 1.63
N LYS A 399 2.65 -27.87 0.34
CA LYS A 399 3.84 -27.75 -0.50
C LYS A 399 4.33 -26.31 -0.62
N TRP A 400 4.46 -25.64 0.53
CA TRP A 400 4.84 -24.25 0.57
C TRP A 400 6.18 -23.96 -0.08
N ARG A 401 6.17 -22.99 -0.96
CA ARG A 401 7.39 -22.42 -1.55
C ARG A 401 7.77 -21.16 -0.80
N VAL A 402 8.95 -21.13 -0.20
CA VAL A 402 9.49 -19.94 0.47
C VAL A 402 9.71 -18.80 -0.55
N PRO A 403 9.79 -17.53 -0.12
CA PRO A 403 9.91 -16.38 -1.02
C PRO A 403 10.99 -16.52 -2.09
N ALA A 404 12.15 -17.09 -1.76
CA ALA A 404 13.24 -17.33 -2.71
C ALA A 404 12.89 -18.27 -3.88
N ASN A 405 11.90 -19.14 -3.72
CA ASN A 405 11.48 -20.13 -4.71
C ASN A 405 10.23 -19.69 -5.52
N ARG A 406 9.75 -18.46 -5.32
CA ARG A 406 8.60 -17.88 -6.02
C ARG A 406 9.04 -16.85 -7.05
N ARG A 407 10.13 -17.16 -7.77
CA ARG A 407 10.79 -16.26 -8.70
C ARG A 407 11.05 -16.93 -10.03
N ALA A 408 11.11 -16.14 -11.11
CA ALA A 408 11.64 -16.54 -12.41
C ALA A 408 12.79 -15.61 -12.79
N ALA A 409 13.82 -16.19 -13.42
CA ALA A 409 15.01 -15.44 -13.79
C ALA A 409 14.80 -14.68 -15.10
N LEU A 410 15.22 -13.43 -15.13
CA LEU A 410 15.30 -12.59 -16.32
C LEU A 410 16.72 -12.69 -16.89
N LEU A 411 16.91 -13.57 -17.84
CA LEU A 411 18.14 -13.69 -18.62
C LEU A 411 17.82 -13.83 -20.09
N SER A 412 18.47 -13.01 -20.93
CA SER A 412 18.38 -13.21 -22.37
C SER A 412 18.93 -14.58 -22.78
N LYS A 413 18.50 -15.10 -23.93
CA LYS A 413 19.04 -16.38 -24.45
C LYS A 413 20.55 -16.31 -24.64
N GLU A 414 21.04 -15.14 -25.10
CA GLU A 414 22.47 -14.86 -25.28
C GLU A 414 23.22 -14.85 -23.94
N ASP A 415 22.70 -14.18 -22.93
CA ASP A 415 23.31 -14.12 -21.60
C ASP A 415 23.30 -15.48 -20.90
N LYS A 416 22.24 -16.26 -21.09
CA LYS A 416 22.16 -17.64 -20.58
C LYS A 416 23.22 -18.54 -21.22
N ALA A 417 23.38 -18.46 -22.55
CA ALA A 417 24.41 -19.22 -23.26
C ALA A 417 25.80 -18.77 -22.80
N ARG A 418 26.05 -17.47 -22.69
CA ARG A 418 27.32 -16.91 -22.19
C ARG A 418 27.60 -17.29 -20.74
N ALA A 419 26.59 -17.25 -19.88
CA ALA A 419 26.73 -17.71 -18.49
C ALA A 419 27.12 -19.19 -18.40
N ALA A 420 26.49 -20.05 -19.19
CA ALA A 420 26.81 -21.47 -19.26
C ALA A 420 28.23 -21.70 -19.77
N GLU A 421 28.66 -20.99 -20.82
CA GLU A 421 30.02 -21.07 -21.36
C GLU A 421 31.07 -20.65 -20.30
N LEU A 422 30.88 -19.51 -19.67
CA LEU A 422 31.78 -18.98 -18.64
C LEU A 422 31.81 -19.90 -17.41
N ALA A 423 30.66 -20.39 -16.96
CA ALA A 423 30.56 -21.33 -15.85
C ALA A 423 31.32 -22.65 -16.12
N ALA A 424 31.25 -23.17 -17.37
CA ALA A 424 32.02 -24.33 -17.79
C ALA A 424 33.54 -24.09 -17.72
N LYS A 425 33.98 -22.89 -18.18
CA LYS A 425 35.40 -22.48 -18.11
C LYS A 425 35.87 -22.36 -16.65
N VAL A 426 35.08 -21.71 -15.81
CA VAL A 426 35.35 -21.53 -14.37
C VAL A 426 35.48 -22.90 -13.70
N LYS A 427 34.59 -23.85 -14.00
CA LYS A 427 34.64 -25.19 -13.45
C LYS A 427 35.97 -25.90 -13.77
N VAL A 428 36.43 -25.78 -15.01
CA VAL A 428 37.71 -26.37 -15.42
C VAL A 428 38.88 -25.77 -14.65
N LEU A 429 38.86 -24.42 -14.47
CA LEU A 429 39.90 -23.74 -13.69
C LEU A 429 39.84 -24.08 -12.20
N ASP A 430 38.65 -24.20 -11.61
CA ASP A 430 38.49 -24.63 -10.22
C ASP A 430 39.02 -26.07 -10.01
N GLU A 431 38.75 -26.99 -10.94
CA GLU A 431 39.30 -28.35 -10.92
C GLU A 431 40.85 -28.32 -11.04
N GLN A 432 41.35 -27.47 -11.94
CA GLN A 432 42.80 -27.28 -12.11
C GLN A 432 43.44 -26.66 -10.86
N HIS A 433 42.82 -25.63 -10.26
CA HIS A 433 43.26 -25.03 -9.00
C HIS A 433 43.36 -26.06 -7.89
N ASN A 434 42.29 -26.88 -7.71
CA ASN A 434 42.27 -27.92 -6.69
C ASN A 434 43.35 -28.99 -6.93
N LYS A 435 43.59 -29.38 -8.18
CA LYS A 435 44.63 -30.31 -8.56
C LYS A 435 46.02 -29.77 -8.23
N VAL A 436 46.35 -28.57 -8.69
CA VAL A 436 47.65 -27.93 -8.42
C VAL A 436 47.85 -27.73 -6.92
N LYS A 437 46.80 -27.33 -6.19
CA LYS A 437 46.87 -27.17 -4.73
C LYS A 437 47.11 -28.49 -4.00
N ALA A 438 46.53 -29.61 -4.48
CA ALA A 438 46.77 -30.94 -3.97
C ALA A 438 48.22 -31.40 -4.26
N GLU A 439 48.72 -31.15 -5.47
CA GLU A 439 50.13 -31.47 -5.85
C GLU A 439 51.12 -30.69 -4.97
N VAL A 440 50.90 -29.41 -4.71
CA VAL A 440 51.73 -28.62 -3.81
C VAL A 440 51.62 -29.14 -2.36
N THR A 441 50.41 -29.56 -1.92
CA THR A 441 50.23 -30.13 -0.58
C THR A 441 51.03 -31.42 -0.44
N GLN A 442 51.00 -32.29 -1.47
CA GLN A 442 51.76 -33.51 -1.50
C GLN A 442 53.30 -33.24 -1.50
N LEU A 443 53.74 -32.24 -2.26
CA LEU A 443 55.16 -31.81 -2.27
C LEU A 443 55.61 -31.36 -0.88
N ILE A 444 54.80 -30.63 -0.17
CA ILE A 444 55.09 -30.20 1.22
C ILE A 444 55.11 -31.39 2.15
N ALA A 445 54.16 -32.34 2.01
CA ALA A 445 54.14 -33.58 2.80
C ALA A 445 55.43 -34.36 2.61
N GLU A 446 55.89 -34.52 1.38
CA GLU A 446 57.18 -35.23 1.07
C GLU A 446 58.38 -34.50 1.69
N ARG A 447 58.39 -33.15 1.70
CA ARG A 447 59.48 -32.40 2.37
C ARG A 447 59.43 -32.62 3.87
N VAL A 448 58.26 -32.59 4.52
CA VAL A 448 58.12 -32.89 5.95
C VAL A 448 58.54 -34.34 6.24
N LEU A 449 58.17 -35.32 5.40
CA LEU A 449 58.54 -36.74 5.55
C LEU A 449 60.04 -36.93 5.45
N LYS A 450 60.79 -36.13 4.68
CA LYS A 450 62.24 -36.17 4.61
C LYS A 450 62.95 -35.74 5.90
N GLU A 451 62.33 -34.97 6.70
CA GLU A 451 62.81 -34.48 8.00
C GLU A 451 62.58 -35.51 9.13
N ILE A 452 61.80 -36.61 8.87
CA ILE A 452 61.45 -37.62 9.83
C ILE A 452 62.55 -38.71 9.87
N PRO A 453 62.95 -39.20 11.07
CA PRO A 453 63.91 -40.32 11.17
C PRO A 453 63.46 -41.55 10.40
N GLU A 454 64.41 -42.21 9.72
CA GLU A 454 64.12 -43.31 8.80
C GLU A 454 63.33 -44.49 9.47
N ALA A 455 63.57 -44.73 10.75
CA ALA A 455 62.83 -45.75 11.52
C ALA A 455 61.36 -45.51 11.69
N GLU A 456 60.88 -44.25 11.61
CA GLU A 456 59.46 -43.83 11.79
C GLU A 456 58.80 -43.34 10.51
N LYS A 457 59.53 -43.12 9.45
CA LYS A 457 59.14 -42.54 8.20
C LYS A 457 58.00 -43.25 7.49
N GLU A 458 58.12 -44.56 7.30
CA GLU A 458 57.08 -45.37 6.67
C GLU A 458 55.79 -45.40 7.50
N ARG A 459 55.87 -45.44 8.83
CA ARG A 459 54.71 -45.32 9.71
C ARG A 459 54.03 -43.96 9.61
N ALA A 460 54.80 -42.86 9.56
CA ALA A 460 54.28 -41.53 9.42
C ALA A 460 53.64 -41.33 8.05
N LYS A 461 54.24 -41.85 6.97
CA LYS A 461 53.71 -41.79 5.62
C LYS A 461 52.38 -42.55 5.51
N THR A 462 52.34 -43.83 5.96
CA THR A 462 51.10 -44.62 5.95
C THR A 462 49.98 -43.93 6.74
N ALA A 463 50.29 -43.37 7.91
CA ALA A 463 49.29 -42.66 8.72
C ALA A 463 48.80 -41.35 8.05
N TYR A 464 49.65 -40.61 7.33
CA TYR A 464 49.28 -39.42 6.58
C TYR A 464 48.46 -39.74 5.34
N GLU A 465 48.87 -40.72 4.55
CA GLU A 465 48.19 -41.19 3.34
C GLU A 465 46.84 -41.86 3.63
N THR A 466 46.63 -42.38 4.86
CA THR A 466 45.31 -42.85 5.29
C THR A 466 44.36 -41.65 5.45
N GLU A 467 43.22 -41.70 4.76
CA GLU A 467 42.19 -40.68 4.87
C GLU A 467 41.83 -40.43 6.33
N ARG A 468 41.77 -39.18 6.76
CA ARG A 468 41.63 -38.79 8.18
C ARG A 468 40.47 -39.50 8.90
N LYS A 469 39.37 -39.77 8.19
CA LYS A 469 38.21 -40.50 8.72
C LYS A 469 38.45 -42.01 8.90
N LEU A 470 39.45 -42.56 8.21
CA LEU A 470 39.76 -43.96 8.19
C LEU A 470 41.01 -44.30 9.04
N ARG A 471 41.67 -43.29 9.62
CA ARG A 471 42.82 -43.49 10.50
C ARG A 471 42.40 -44.24 11.75
N THR A 472 43.24 -45.22 12.17
CA THR A 472 43.09 -45.81 13.49
C THR A 472 43.44 -44.79 14.57
N ASP A 473 42.94 -45.00 15.80
CA ASP A 473 43.26 -44.12 16.94
C ASP A 473 44.79 -44.03 17.14
N GLU A 474 45.51 -45.11 16.92
CA GLU A 474 46.97 -45.16 17.02
C GLU A 474 47.66 -44.29 15.95
N GLN A 475 47.18 -44.33 14.71
CA GLN A 475 47.70 -43.49 13.61
C GLN A 475 47.40 -41.99 13.88
N ALA A 476 46.23 -41.68 14.31
CA ALA A 476 45.82 -40.31 14.61
C ALA A 476 46.62 -39.72 15.78
N GLU A 477 46.76 -40.47 16.88
CA GLU A 477 47.51 -40.06 18.06
C GLU A 477 49.01 -39.97 17.78
N PHE A 478 49.56 -40.87 16.98
CA PHE A 478 50.96 -40.86 16.55
C PHE A 478 51.27 -39.59 15.75
N LEU A 479 50.51 -39.23 14.71
CA LEU A 479 50.70 -38.01 13.95
C LEU A 479 50.50 -36.76 14.83
N LYS A 480 49.44 -36.71 15.61
CA LYS A 480 49.13 -35.56 16.47
C LYS A 480 50.24 -35.28 17.49
N LYS A 481 50.81 -36.31 18.14
CA LYS A 481 51.82 -36.13 19.19
C LYS A 481 53.22 -35.91 18.64
N LYS A 482 53.61 -36.69 17.62
CA LYS A 482 55.00 -36.67 17.11
C LYS A 482 55.18 -35.81 15.88
N TYR A 483 54.18 -35.77 14.99
CA TYR A 483 54.29 -35.10 13.69
C TYR A 483 53.06 -34.20 13.43
N PRO A 484 52.77 -33.20 14.28
CA PRO A 484 51.60 -32.37 14.16
C PRO A 484 51.50 -31.58 12.85
N MET A 485 52.61 -31.36 12.21
CA MET A 485 52.66 -30.76 10.87
C MET A 485 52.00 -31.64 9.81
N LEU A 486 52.28 -32.95 9.79
CA LEU A 486 51.63 -33.88 8.90
C LEU A 486 50.15 -34.09 9.24
N ASP A 487 49.79 -34.10 10.52
CA ASP A 487 48.41 -34.22 10.96
C ASP A 487 47.55 -33.03 10.50
N LEU A 488 48.10 -31.83 10.54
CA LEU A 488 47.42 -30.61 10.15
C LEU A 488 47.52 -30.28 8.64
N LEU A 489 48.46 -30.87 7.93
CA LEU A 489 48.68 -30.55 6.51
C LEU A 489 47.54 -31.09 5.64
N ALA A 490 46.82 -30.16 5.02
CA ALA A 490 45.73 -30.41 4.08
C ALA A 490 45.64 -29.23 3.10
N PRO A 491 45.01 -29.41 1.94
CA PRO A 491 44.82 -28.29 0.99
C PRO A 491 44.20 -27.05 1.61
N GLY A 492 43.29 -27.18 2.58
CA GLY A 492 42.64 -26.06 3.30
C GLY A 492 43.65 -25.26 4.12
N ASN A 493 44.65 -25.89 4.74
CA ASN A 493 45.60 -25.29 5.66
C ASN A 493 46.98 -25.04 5.02
N LEU A 494 47.15 -25.29 3.73
CA LEU A 494 48.43 -25.25 3.02
C LEU A 494 49.16 -23.91 3.21
N HIS A 495 48.45 -22.80 3.25
CA HIS A 495 49.00 -21.47 3.44
C HIS A 495 49.79 -21.32 4.75
N LEU A 496 49.49 -22.08 5.80
CA LEU A 496 50.19 -22.06 7.10
C LEU A 496 51.59 -22.68 7.01
N PHE A 497 51.83 -23.53 6.02
CA PHE A 497 53.07 -24.28 5.86
C PHE A 497 54.02 -23.67 4.83
N LEU A 498 53.46 -22.97 3.82
CA LEU A 498 54.26 -22.43 2.72
C LEU A 498 55.29 -21.38 3.19
N ALA A 499 54.93 -20.54 4.16
CA ALA A 499 55.82 -19.48 4.70
C ALA A 499 57.12 -20.05 5.35
N ARG A 500 57.17 -21.38 5.61
CA ARG A 500 58.37 -22.07 6.16
C ARG A 500 59.46 -22.32 5.11
N TYR A 501 59.08 -22.33 3.84
CA TYR A 501 59.98 -22.70 2.75
C TYR A 501 60.39 -21.45 1.94
N LYS A 502 61.67 -21.40 1.49
CA LYS A 502 62.20 -20.28 0.71
C LYS A 502 61.44 -20.05 -0.62
N ASP A 503 60.90 -21.13 -1.21
CA ASP A 503 60.11 -21.15 -2.43
C ASP A 503 58.60 -21.19 -2.14
N GLY A 504 58.22 -20.88 -0.89
CA GLY A 504 56.80 -20.94 -0.46
C GLY A 504 55.92 -19.99 -1.23
N ASP A 505 56.37 -18.77 -1.54
CA ASP A 505 55.62 -17.80 -2.33
C ASP A 505 55.46 -18.24 -3.79
N ASP A 506 56.50 -18.86 -4.40
CA ASP A 506 56.37 -19.40 -5.75
C ASP A 506 55.40 -20.60 -5.80
N LEU A 507 55.43 -21.45 -4.80
CA LEU A 507 54.47 -22.56 -4.68
C LEU A 507 53.05 -22.08 -4.47
N LYS A 508 52.88 -21.02 -3.69
CA LYS A 508 51.58 -20.38 -3.48
C LYS A 508 51.07 -19.79 -4.78
N LYS A 509 51.90 -19.07 -5.51
CA LYS A 509 51.53 -18.48 -6.78
C LYS A 509 51.04 -19.48 -7.81
N ARG A 510 51.59 -20.69 -7.85
CA ARG A 510 51.18 -21.76 -8.79
C ARG A 510 49.65 -22.03 -8.79
N PHE A 511 48.96 -21.97 -7.64
CA PHE A 511 47.53 -22.22 -7.55
C PHE A 511 46.72 -20.94 -7.39
N GLU A 512 47.29 -19.86 -6.83
CA GLU A 512 46.63 -18.59 -6.73
C GLU A 512 46.42 -17.90 -8.09
N ASP A 513 47.35 -17.98 -9.02
CA ASP A 513 47.19 -17.47 -10.37
C ASP A 513 45.99 -18.15 -11.09
N VAL A 514 45.86 -19.48 -10.98
CA VAL A 514 44.72 -20.20 -11.56
C VAL A 514 43.40 -19.79 -10.89
N LYS A 515 43.42 -19.56 -9.57
CA LYS A 515 42.25 -19.06 -8.85
C LYS A 515 41.87 -17.64 -9.28
N ALA A 516 42.83 -16.76 -9.44
CA ALA A 516 42.61 -15.39 -9.88
C ALA A 516 41.97 -15.32 -11.28
N GLU A 517 42.41 -16.20 -12.19
CA GLU A 517 41.80 -16.34 -13.51
C GLU A 517 40.35 -16.86 -13.42
N ALA A 518 40.10 -17.87 -12.59
CA ALA A 518 38.75 -18.40 -12.34
C ALA A 518 37.84 -17.29 -11.77
N ASP A 519 38.33 -16.51 -10.81
CA ASP A 519 37.56 -15.39 -10.18
C ASP A 519 37.30 -14.24 -11.17
N GLN A 520 38.24 -13.94 -12.08
CA GLN A 520 38.03 -12.97 -13.16
C GLN A 520 36.94 -13.44 -14.14
N LEU A 521 36.92 -14.69 -14.53
CA LEU A 521 35.86 -15.23 -15.40
C LEU A 521 34.50 -15.29 -14.64
N ARG A 522 34.54 -15.69 -13.37
CA ARG A 522 33.32 -15.71 -12.52
C ARG A 522 32.66 -14.36 -12.40
N ALA A 523 33.46 -13.29 -12.28
CA ALA A 523 32.95 -11.91 -12.26
C ALA A 523 32.33 -11.46 -13.59
N GLN A 524 32.62 -12.18 -14.71
CA GLN A 524 32.02 -11.87 -16.02
C GLN A 524 30.74 -12.67 -16.30
N ILE A 525 30.36 -13.62 -15.43
CA ILE A 525 29.15 -14.41 -15.60
C ILE A 525 27.95 -13.46 -15.41
N PRO A 526 27.07 -13.31 -16.42
CA PRO A 526 25.83 -12.56 -16.27
C PRO A 526 25.03 -13.07 -15.09
N GLN A 527 24.68 -12.17 -14.19
CA GLN A 527 23.84 -12.52 -13.05
C GLN A 527 22.36 -12.31 -13.44
N PRO A 528 21.47 -13.27 -13.16
CA PRO A 528 20.06 -13.10 -13.46
C PRO A 528 19.44 -12.07 -12.52
N GLU A 529 18.63 -11.18 -13.06
CA GLU A 529 17.58 -10.52 -12.30
C GLU A 529 16.42 -11.49 -12.12
N PHE A 530 15.52 -11.22 -11.20
CA PHE A 530 14.39 -12.09 -10.92
C PHE A 530 13.09 -11.29 -10.83
N ILE A 531 12.01 -11.86 -11.33
CA ILE A 531 10.64 -11.38 -11.06
C ILE A 531 9.98 -12.29 -10.03
N ARG A 532 9.17 -11.73 -9.14
CA ARG A 532 8.27 -12.48 -8.26
C ARG A 532 7.02 -12.86 -9.02
N ILE A 533 6.66 -14.12 -8.94
CA ILE A 533 5.51 -14.67 -9.66
C ILE A 533 4.61 -15.49 -8.74
N ALA A 534 3.34 -15.55 -9.08
CA ALA A 534 2.38 -16.50 -8.53
C ALA A 534 2.07 -17.54 -9.62
N THR A 535 2.34 -18.80 -9.35
CA THR A 535 2.09 -19.92 -10.28
C THR A 535 1.61 -21.14 -9.52
N GLU A 536 0.81 -21.98 -10.17
CA GLU A 536 0.24 -23.21 -9.62
C GLU A 536 1.09 -24.43 -9.94
N ASP A 537 1.03 -25.44 -9.06
CA ASP A 537 1.48 -26.80 -9.33
C ASP A 537 0.25 -27.67 -9.65
N PRO A 538 -0.01 -28.01 -10.92
CA PRO A 538 -1.21 -28.77 -11.30
C PRO A 538 -1.21 -30.21 -10.76
N GLN A 539 -0.09 -30.70 -10.25
CA GLN A 539 0.01 -32.03 -9.64
C GLN A 539 -0.43 -32.04 -8.16
N HIS A 540 -0.64 -30.85 -7.57
CA HIS A 540 -1.05 -30.73 -6.18
C HIS A 540 -1.98 -29.54 -6.01
N LEU A 541 -3.26 -29.84 -5.92
CA LEU A 541 -4.31 -28.85 -5.70
C LEU A 541 -4.78 -28.91 -4.26
N PRO A 542 -4.52 -27.88 -3.45
CA PRO A 542 -4.91 -27.91 -2.04
C PRO A 542 -6.41 -27.78 -1.86
N ASP A 543 -6.96 -28.55 -0.94
CA ASP A 543 -8.31 -28.40 -0.44
C ASP A 543 -8.37 -27.24 0.57
N THR A 544 -9.51 -26.57 0.64
CA THR A 544 -9.77 -25.52 1.62
C THR A 544 -10.88 -25.94 2.55
N PHE A 545 -10.70 -25.72 3.83
CA PHE A 545 -11.67 -26.02 4.89
C PHE A 545 -11.87 -24.78 5.77
N VAL A 546 -13.03 -24.66 6.40
CA VAL A 546 -13.23 -23.71 7.47
C VAL A 546 -12.41 -24.15 8.67
N PHE A 547 -11.70 -23.24 9.31
CA PHE A 547 -11.03 -23.52 10.57
C PHE A 547 -11.91 -23.05 11.74
N TYR A 548 -12.25 -23.98 12.63
CA TYR A 548 -13.04 -23.65 13.80
C TYR A 548 -12.36 -22.56 14.62
N ARG A 549 -13.03 -21.42 14.77
CA ARG A 549 -12.48 -20.20 15.40
C ARG A 549 -11.13 -19.73 14.84
N GLY A 550 -10.85 -20.02 13.58
CA GLY A 550 -9.58 -19.67 12.95
C GLY A 550 -8.38 -20.55 13.32
N ASP A 551 -8.60 -21.60 14.12
CA ASP A 551 -7.55 -22.52 14.52
C ASP A 551 -7.21 -23.50 13.40
N ILE A 552 -6.03 -23.35 12.81
CA ILE A 552 -5.55 -24.19 11.70
C ILE A 552 -5.44 -25.66 12.04
N SER A 553 -5.38 -26.01 13.34
CA SER A 553 -5.34 -27.41 13.81
C SER A 553 -6.72 -28.06 13.89
N SER A 554 -7.78 -27.29 13.71
CA SER A 554 -9.17 -27.69 13.86
C SER A 554 -9.99 -27.43 12.60
N PRO A 555 -9.68 -28.07 11.44
CA PRO A 555 -10.46 -27.92 10.22
C PRO A 555 -11.83 -28.61 10.36
N GLU A 556 -12.88 -27.98 9.81
CA GLU A 556 -14.18 -28.60 9.67
C GLU A 556 -14.18 -29.68 8.57
N ALA A 557 -15.22 -30.55 8.54
CA ALA A 557 -15.26 -31.70 7.65
C ALA A 557 -15.52 -31.35 6.18
N ASP A 558 -16.27 -30.27 5.94
CA ASP A 558 -16.75 -29.94 4.60
C ASP A 558 -15.73 -29.09 3.83
N LYS A 559 -15.44 -29.49 2.59
CA LYS A 559 -14.60 -28.74 1.69
C LYS A 559 -15.31 -27.48 1.20
N ILE A 560 -14.57 -26.38 1.19
CA ILE A 560 -15.07 -25.09 0.67
C ILE A 560 -14.70 -24.96 -0.81
N VAL A 561 -15.69 -24.64 -1.63
CA VAL A 561 -15.53 -24.31 -3.05
C VAL A 561 -15.15 -22.84 -3.20
N PRO A 562 -14.32 -22.47 -4.19
CA PRO A 562 -13.95 -21.07 -4.44
C PRO A 562 -15.17 -20.23 -4.81
N GLY A 563 -15.21 -18.99 -4.32
CA GLY A 563 -16.34 -18.11 -4.58
C GLY A 563 -16.09 -16.70 -4.07
N GLY A 564 -17.01 -15.80 -4.39
CA GLY A 564 -17.05 -14.44 -3.84
C GLY A 564 -17.92 -14.34 -2.58
N LEU A 565 -18.34 -13.10 -2.24
CA LEU A 565 -19.18 -12.84 -1.07
C LEU A 565 -20.62 -13.27 -1.29
N THR A 566 -21.18 -14.08 -0.40
CA THR A 566 -22.53 -14.64 -0.49
C THR A 566 -23.64 -13.58 -0.53
N VAL A 567 -23.37 -12.39 -0.01
CA VAL A 567 -24.32 -11.27 -0.05
C VAL A 567 -24.50 -10.70 -1.46
N ILE A 568 -23.56 -10.94 -2.38
CA ILE A 568 -23.54 -10.39 -3.75
C ILE A 568 -24.01 -11.45 -4.75
N GLY A 569 -25.10 -11.19 -5.47
CA GLY A 569 -25.59 -12.08 -6.52
C GLY A 569 -26.23 -13.38 -6.00
N SER A 570 -26.47 -14.30 -6.91
CA SER A 570 -26.93 -15.66 -6.60
C SER A 570 -25.75 -16.58 -6.32
N GLU A 571 -25.99 -17.69 -5.65
CA GLU A 571 -24.98 -18.71 -5.38
C GLU A 571 -24.33 -19.25 -6.67
N ALA A 572 -25.13 -19.45 -7.71
CA ALA A 572 -24.64 -19.93 -9.01
C ALA A 572 -23.71 -18.95 -9.71
N GLU A 573 -23.95 -17.65 -9.57
CA GLU A 573 -23.09 -16.60 -10.15
C GLU A 573 -21.81 -16.38 -9.36
N ASN A 574 -21.78 -16.77 -8.11
CA ASN A 574 -20.79 -16.44 -7.12
C ASN A 574 -19.94 -17.66 -6.69
N THR A 575 -20.11 -18.82 -7.32
CA THR A 575 -19.34 -20.04 -7.07
C THR A 575 -18.57 -20.42 -8.32
N PHE A 576 -17.28 -20.76 -8.16
CA PHE A 576 -16.39 -21.08 -9.28
C PHE A 576 -16.01 -22.56 -9.26
N SER A 577 -15.67 -23.10 -10.44
CA SER A 577 -15.17 -24.46 -10.56
C SER A 577 -13.87 -24.65 -9.76
N LEU A 578 -13.68 -25.84 -9.21
CA LEU A 578 -12.43 -26.22 -8.57
C LEU A 578 -11.30 -26.40 -9.58
N ASP A 579 -11.63 -26.74 -10.82
CA ASP A 579 -10.66 -26.98 -11.88
C ASP A 579 -11.28 -26.68 -13.26
N ASP A 580 -10.48 -26.09 -14.16
CA ASP A 580 -10.85 -25.83 -15.56
C ASP A 580 -10.08 -26.81 -16.45
N PRO A 581 -10.74 -27.81 -17.06
CA PRO A 581 -10.06 -28.83 -17.87
C PRO A 581 -9.41 -28.31 -19.16
N GLU A 582 -9.71 -27.07 -19.58
CA GLU A 582 -9.10 -26.44 -20.76
C GLU A 582 -7.78 -25.72 -20.44
N LEU A 583 -7.47 -25.57 -19.15
CA LEU A 583 -6.26 -24.87 -18.69
C LEU A 583 -5.29 -25.88 -18.04
N PRO A 584 -3.99 -25.64 -18.12
CA PRO A 584 -3.00 -26.39 -17.34
C PRO A 584 -2.94 -25.95 -15.87
N THR A 585 -3.79 -25.02 -15.47
CA THR A 585 -3.97 -24.43 -14.13
C THR A 585 -5.42 -24.61 -13.73
N THR A 586 -5.76 -24.32 -12.46
CA THR A 586 -7.14 -24.50 -12.00
C THR A 586 -8.14 -23.53 -12.62
N GLY A 587 -7.71 -22.39 -13.15
CA GLY A 587 -8.60 -21.32 -13.65
C GLY A 587 -9.40 -20.60 -12.57
N ARG A 588 -9.21 -20.90 -11.28
CA ARG A 588 -10.00 -20.33 -10.17
C ARG A 588 -9.84 -18.81 -10.08
N ARG A 589 -8.61 -18.32 -10.19
CA ARG A 589 -8.30 -16.89 -10.11
C ARG A 589 -8.78 -16.15 -11.34
N LEU A 590 -8.67 -16.76 -12.52
CA LEU A 590 -9.17 -16.18 -13.76
C LEU A 590 -10.69 -16.07 -13.76
N ALA A 591 -11.39 -17.09 -13.29
CA ALA A 591 -12.86 -17.07 -13.13
C ALA A 591 -13.27 -15.96 -12.15
N TYR A 592 -12.59 -15.86 -11.00
CA TYR A 592 -12.84 -14.81 -10.01
C TYR A 592 -12.53 -13.41 -10.56
N ALA A 593 -11.41 -13.22 -11.22
CA ALA A 593 -11.04 -11.93 -11.80
C ALA A 593 -12.05 -11.46 -12.85
N ARG A 594 -12.51 -12.38 -13.71
CA ARG A 594 -13.59 -12.11 -14.69
C ARG A 594 -14.93 -11.79 -14.02
N TYR A 595 -15.25 -12.46 -12.92
CA TYR A 595 -16.44 -12.13 -12.13
C TYR A 595 -16.36 -10.71 -11.57
N LEU A 596 -15.21 -10.28 -11.04
CA LEU A 596 -15.01 -8.94 -10.52
C LEU A 596 -15.12 -7.84 -11.60
N THR A 597 -14.79 -8.17 -12.84
CA THR A 597 -14.66 -7.18 -13.94
C THR A 597 -15.74 -7.33 -15.03
N ASN A 598 -16.75 -8.17 -14.81
CA ASN A 598 -17.82 -8.47 -15.78
C ASN A 598 -18.81 -7.32 -16.05
N GLY A 599 -18.61 -6.15 -15.46
CA GLY A 599 -19.52 -5.01 -15.57
C GLY A 599 -20.81 -5.11 -14.71
N LYS A 600 -20.99 -6.20 -13.95
CA LYS A 600 -22.16 -6.44 -13.08
C LYS A 600 -21.81 -6.41 -11.59
N HIS A 601 -20.52 -6.62 -11.24
CA HIS A 601 -20.06 -6.63 -9.85
C HIS A 601 -20.26 -5.26 -9.20
N PRO A 602 -20.99 -5.16 -8.06
CA PRO A 602 -21.42 -3.86 -7.53
C PRO A 602 -20.32 -3.05 -6.86
N LEU A 603 -19.22 -3.67 -6.42
CA LEU A 603 -18.23 -3.00 -5.59
C LEU A 603 -17.05 -2.45 -6.40
N VAL A 604 -16.42 -3.24 -7.28
CA VAL A 604 -15.09 -2.93 -7.82
C VAL A 604 -15.01 -1.54 -8.48
N ALA A 605 -15.92 -1.23 -9.40
CA ALA A 605 -15.91 0.07 -10.07
C ALA A 605 -16.22 1.23 -9.11
N ARG A 606 -17.14 1.04 -8.15
CA ARG A 606 -17.42 2.05 -7.11
C ARG A 606 -16.21 2.32 -6.23
N VAL A 607 -15.51 1.29 -5.80
CA VAL A 607 -14.32 1.39 -4.94
C VAL A 607 -13.22 2.15 -5.67
N LEU A 608 -12.95 1.82 -6.93
CA LEU A 608 -11.98 2.53 -7.75
C LEU A 608 -12.35 4.01 -7.94
N MET A 609 -13.61 4.29 -8.33
CA MET A 609 -14.08 5.66 -8.53
C MET A 609 -14.02 6.49 -7.26
N ASN A 610 -14.40 5.91 -6.11
CA ASN A 610 -14.32 6.59 -4.81
C ASN A 610 -12.88 6.98 -4.45
N ARG A 611 -11.90 6.10 -4.71
CA ARG A 611 -10.49 6.38 -4.46
C ARG A 611 -9.93 7.42 -5.42
N PHE A 612 -10.21 7.31 -6.73
CA PHE A 612 -9.76 8.30 -7.70
C PHE A 612 -10.35 9.68 -7.42
N TRP A 613 -11.62 9.73 -7.03
CA TRP A 613 -12.26 10.94 -6.55
C TRP A 613 -11.55 11.53 -5.33
N MET A 614 -11.26 10.70 -4.33
CA MET A 614 -10.54 11.13 -3.12
C MET A 614 -9.18 11.76 -3.45
N HIS A 615 -8.44 11.19 -4.39
CA HIS A 615 -7.14 11.73 -4.77
C HIS A 615 -7.23 13.10 -5.46
N HIS A 616 -8.31 13.38 -6.18
CA HIS A 616 -8.54 14.70 -6.77
C HIS A 616 -9.05 15.74 -5.77
N PHE A 617 -9.98 15.35 -4.91
CA PHE A 617 -10.66 16.30 -4.02
C PHE A 617 -10.15 16.28 -2.58
N GLY A 618 -9.28 15.35 -2.21
CA GLY A 618 -8.81 15.17 -0.83
C GLY A 618 -9.86 14.57 0.10
N GLN A 619 -11.07 14.36 -0.38
CA GLN A 619 -12.19 13.78 0.35
C GLN A 619 -12.94 12.80 -0.56
N ALA A 620 -13.23 11.62 -0.03
CA ALA A 620 -13.96 10.59 -0.76
C ALA A 620 -15.47 10.84 -0.74
N ILE A 621 -16.20 10.27 -1.71
CA ILE A 621 -17.67 10.24 -1.70
C ILE A 621 -18.17 9.35 -0.56
N VAL A 622 -17.46 8.25 -0.31
CA VAL A 622 -17.61 7.37 0.86
C VAL A 622 -16.33 7.47 1.66
N ASP A 623 -16.38 8.01 2.87
CA ASP A 623 -15.18 8.31 3.68
C ASP A 623 -14.35 7.08 4.04
N SER A 624 -14.98 5.92 4.25
CA SER A 624 -14.33 4.63 4.51
C SER A 624 -13.92 3.96 3.19
N THR A 625 -12.74 4.30 2.66
CA THR A 625 -12.28 3.84 1.33
C THR A 625 -11.99 2.35 1.22
N GLY A 626 -11.78 1.67 2.35
CA GLY A 626 -11.52 0.23 2.44
C GLY A 626 -12.68 -0.56 3.06
N ASP A 627 -13.78 0.14 3.43
CA ASP A 627 -14.94 -0.49 4.07
C ASP A 627 -16.24 0.16 3.59
N PHE A 628 -16.94 -0.53 2.68
CA PHE A 628 -18.25 -0.16 2.15
C PHE A 628 -19.37 -0.95 2.85
N GLY A 629 -19.04 -1.64 3.93
CA GLY A 629 -19.97 -2.44 4.72
C GLY A 629 -21.04 -1.61 5.43
N SER A 630 -21.82 -2.28 6.25
CA SER A 630 -22.99 -1.72 6.96
C SER A 630 -22.64 -0.57 7.92
N ARG A 631 -21.39 -0.47 8.37
CA ARG A 631 -20.89 0.62 9.21
C ARG A 631 -20.33 1.81 8.42
N SER A 632 -20.22 1.71 7.12
CA SER A 632 -19.77 2.81 6.28
C SER A 632 -20.76 3.98 6.32
N ALA A 633 -20.24 5.19 6.24
CA ALA A 633 -21.09 6.35 6.05
C ALA A 633 -21.83 6.26 4.71
N THR A 634 -23.07 6.72 4.68
CA THR A 634 -23.82 6.86 3.43
C THR A 634 -23.02 7.76 2.46
N PRO A 635 -22.89 7.37 1.19
CA PRO A 635 -22.21 8.21 0.21
C PRO A 635 -22.76 9.63 0.17
N THR A 636 -21.88 10.63 0.13
CA THR A 636 -22.32 12.04 0.02
C THR A 636 -23.08 12.29 -1.27
N HIS A 637 -22.70 11.63 -2.36
CA HIS A 637 -23.30 11.75 -3.69
C HIS A 637 -23.48 10.35 -4.31
N PRO A 638 -24.46 9.55 -3.86
CA PRO A 638 -24.61 8.15 -4.29
C PRO A 638 -24.85 8.01 -5.79
N GLU A 639 -25.70 8.86 -6.37
CA GLU A 639 -26.00 8.83 -7.80
C GLU A 639 -24.79 9.22 -8.66
N LEU A 640 -23.95 10.15 -8.19
CA LEU A 640 -22.69 10.49 -8.87
C LEU A 640 -21.71 9.32 -8.84
N LEU A 641 -21.60 8.63 -7.70
CA LEU A 641 -20.72 7.47 -7.57
C LEU A 641 -21.14 6.36 -8.53
N ASP A 642 -22.44 6.07 -8.59
CA ASP A 642 -22.99 5.05 -9.52
C ASP A 642 -22.84 5.47 -10.98
N TRP A 643 -23.06 6.74 -11.29
CA TRP A 643 -22.88 7.27 -12.64
C TRP A 643 -21.42 7.16 -13.08
N LEU A 644 -20.46 7.56 -12.23
CA LEU A 644 -19.02 7.46 -12.52
C LEU A 644 -18.60 6.01 -12.71
N ALA A 645 -19.06 5.10 -11.84
CA ALA A 645 -18.75 3.68 -11.92
C ALA A 645 -19.29 3.05 -13.22
N ALA A 646 -20.55 3.34 -13.57
CA ALA A 646 -21.15 2.87 -14.82
C ALA A 646 -20.45 3.43 -16.06
N ASP A 647 -20.19 4.75 -16.06
CA ASP A 647 -19.50 5.43 -17.16
C ASP A 647 -18.07 4.92 -17.37
N PHE A 648 -17.36 4.61 -16.29
CA PHE A 648 -16.03 4.02 -16.33
C PHE A 648 -16.04 2.63 -16.99
N MET A 649 -16.97 1.76 -16.60
CA MET A 649 -17.13 0.42 -17.18
C MET A 649 -17.54 0.47 -18.66
N GLU A 650 -18.55 1.29 -18.99
CA GLU A 650 -19.05 1.45 -20.35
C GLU A 650 -18.02 1.96 -21.34
N HIS A 651 -17.04 2.73 -20.88
CA HIS A 651 -15.97 3.29 -21.70
C HIS A 651 -14.63 2.53 -21.56
N GLY A 652 -14.69 1.24 -21.25
CA GLY A 652 -13.52 0.35 -21.30
C GLY A 652 -12.53 0.57 -20.16
N TRP A 653 -12.98 0.97 -18.98
CA TRP A 653 -12.17 1.06 -17.75
C TRP A 653 -10.92 1.95 -17.88
N GLN A 654 -10.96 2.98 -18.72
CA GLN A 654 -9.83 3.88 -19.00
C GLN A 654 -9.74 5.02 -17.98
N LEU A 655 -8.66 5.04 -17.22
CA LEU A 655 -8.49 6.00 -16.13
C LEU A 655 -8.21 7.42 -16.62
N LYS A 656 -7.38 7.60 -17.65
CA LYS A 656 -7.07 8.94 -18.18
C LYS A 656 -8.31 9.68 -18.67
N ARG A 657 -9.31 8.94 -19.17
CA ARG A 657 -10.60 9.51 -19.53
C ARG A 657 -11.35 10.04 -18.30
N ILE A 658 -11.36 9.30 -17.19
CA ILE A 658 -12.00 9.74 -15.94
C ILE A 658 -11.30 10.97 -15.35
N HIS A 659 -9.98 11.00 -15.37
CA HIS A 659 -9.23 12.20 -14.96
C HIS A 659 -9.64 13.42 -15.76
N ARG A 660 -9.69 13.30 -17.08
CA ARG A 660 -10.14 14.40 -17.96
C ARG A 660 -11.56 14.84 -17.59
N LEU A 661 -12.48 13.90 -17.40
CA LEU A 661 -13.87 14.19 -17.04
C LEU A 661 -13.95 14.96 -15.71
N ILE A 662 -13.25 14.51 -14.68
CA ILE A 662 -13.27 15.16 -13.36
C ILE A 662 -12.59 16.53 -13.42
N MET A 663 -11.40 16.63 -14.01
CA MET A 663 -10.58 17.84 -13.98
C MET A 663 -11.11 18.95 -14.87
N THR A 664 -11.89 18.62 -15.91
CA THR A 664 -12.55 19.65 -16.76
C THR A 664 -13.88 20.13 -16.16
N SER A 665 -14.38 19.53 -15.08
CA SER A 665 -15.60 19.97 -14.39
C SER A 665 -15.40 21.33 -13.72
N ARG A 666 -16.49 22.08 -13.58
CA ARG A 666 -16.53 23.28 -12.75
C ARG A 666 -16.21 22.96 -11.30
N THR A 667 -16.68 21.82 -10.82
CA THR A 667 -16.43 21.31 -9.47
C THR A 667 -14.93 21.26 -9.14
N TYR A 668 -14.08 20.79 -10.05
CA TYR A 668 -12.63 20.73 -9.86
C TYR A 668 -11.96 22.10 -10.02
N ARG A 669 -12.49 22.94 -10.89
CA ARG A 669 -11.88 24.22 -11.27
C ARG A 669 -12.18 25.35 -10.29
N GLN A 670 -12.99 25.14 -9.26
CA GLN A 670 -13.33 26.14 -8.23
C GLN A 670 -12.09 26.59 -7.45
N THR A 671 -12.15 27.83 -6.94
CA THR A 671 -11.22 28.29 -5.91
C THR A 671 -11.43 27.52 -4.59
N SER A 672 -10.40 27.45 -3.75
CA SER A 672 -10.46 26.84 -2.40
C SER A 672 -11.13 27.78 -1.37
N THR A 673 -11.21 29.06 -1.65
CA THR A 673 -11.82 30.05 -0.78
C THR A 673 -13.31 30.22 -1.08
N SER A 674 -14.13 30.24 -0.04
CA SER A 674 -15.56 30.60 -0.16
C SER A 674 -15.79 31.98 0.42
N GLN A 675 -16.48 32.83 -0.34
CA GLN A 675 -16.92 34.14 0.13
C GLN A 675 -18.32 34.09 0.79
N SER A 676 -18.95 32.90 0.85
CA SER A 676 -20.30 32.73 1.35
C SER A 676 -20.31 32.35 2.83
N GLU A 677 -20.76 33.26 3.71
CA GLU A 677 -21.03 32.95 5.13
C GLU A 677 -22.01 31.78 5.28
N LYS A 678 -22.98 31.68 4.36
CA LYS A 678 -23.95 30.59 4.33
C LYS A 678 -23.26 29.24 4.07
N ALA A 679 -22.30 29.18 3.17
CA ALA A 679 -21.53 27.95 2.91
C ALA A 679 -20.75 27.50 4.15
N ALA A 680 -20.15 28.44 4.88
CA ALA A 680 -19.46 28.16 6.13
C ALA A 680 -20.38 27.62 7.23
N SER A 681 -21.64 28.00 7.27
CA SER A 681 -22.61 27.56 8.27
C SER A 681 -23.30 26.24 7.90
N VAL A 682 -23.59 26.03 6.61
CA VAL A 682 -24.36 24.86 6.12
C VAL A 682 -23.45 23.67 5.81
N ASP A 683 -22.24 23.92 5.28
CA ASP A 683 -21.29 22.90 4.82
C ASP A 683 -19.85 23.30 5.16
N ALA A 684 -19.58 23.41 6.46
CA ALA A 684 -18.25 23.77 6.96
C ALA A 684 -17.14 22.85 6.43
N ASP A 685 -17.41 21.55 6.41
CA ASP A 685 -16.46 20.49 5.97
C ASP A 685 -16.40 20.33 4.44
N ASN A 686 -17.14 21.17 3.69
CA ASN A 686 -17.22 21.13 2.24
C ASN A 686 -17.60 19.75 1.64
N ARG A 687 -18.50 19.04 2.31
CA ARG A 687 -18.97 17.73 1.86
C ARG A 687 -19.84 17.80 0.59
N LEU A 688 -20.40 18.99 0.31
CA LEU A 688 -21.19 19.27 -0.89
C LEU A 688 -20.35 19.77 -2.07
N LEU A 689 -19.05 20.02 -1.87
CA LEU A 689 -18.10 20.46 -2.89
C LEU A 689 -18.48 21.81 -3.53
N GLY A 690 -18.93 22.76 -2.73
CA GLY A 690 -19.19 24.13 -3.14
C GLY A 690 -17.92 24.97 -3.36
N ARG A 691 -16.77 24.46 -3.02
CA ARG A 691 -15.43 25.01 -3.27
C ARG A 691 -14.43 23.86 -3.46
N MET A 692 -13.21 24.15 -3.91
CA MET A 692 -12.12 23.16 -3.89
C MET A 692 -11.56 23.01 -2.47
N ASN A 693 -11.08 21.84 -2.10
CA ASN A 693 -10.41 21.61 -0.82
C ASN A 693 -8.92 21.98 -0.92
N MET A 694 -8.42 22.75 0.04
CA MET A 694 -7.00 22.95 0.23
C MET A 694 -6.39 21.66 0.79
N ARG A 695 -5.29 21.17 0.21
CA ARG A 695 -4.66 19.92 0.60
C ARG A 695 -3.16 20.10 0.82
N ARG A 696 -2.62 19.51 1.89
CA ARG A 696 -1.18 19.36 2.02
C ARG A 696 -0.69 18.35 0.99
N LEU A 697 0.47 18.62 0.40
CA LEU A 697 1.17 17.64 -0.45
C LEU A 697 1.55 16.40 0.37
N GLU A 698 1.56 15.25 -0.29
CA GLU A 698 2.04 14.00 0.28
C GLU A 698 3.57 14.03 0.47
N ALA A 699 4.08 13.22 1.38
CA ALA A 699 5.49 13.18 1.75
C ALA A 699 6.42 13.05 0.53
N GLU A 700 6.09 12.15 -0.38
CA GLU A 700 6.84 11.91 -1.60
C GLU A 700 6.80 13.13 -2.53
N ALA A 701 5.62 13.75 -2.67
CA ALA A 701 5.45 14.94 -3.52
C ALA A 701 6.22 16.15 -2.94
N ILE A 702 6.29 16.31 -1.62
CA ILE A 702 7.10 17.35 -0.96
C ILE A 702 8.57 17.15 -1.30
N ARG A 703 9.12 15.95 -1.09
CA ARG A 703 10.52 15.66 -1.39
C ARG A 703 10.83 15.85 -2.88
N ASP A 704 9.98 15.33 -3.74
CA ASP A 704 10.15 15.41 -5.20
C ASP A 704 10.05 16.86 -5.71
N ALA A 705 9.14 17.67 -5.12
CA ALA A 705 9.03 19.09 -5.42
C ALA A 705 10.28 19.88 -5.02
N ILE A 706 10.84 19.59 -3.83
CA ILE A 706 12.09 20.21 -3.38
C ILE A 706 13.23 19.90 -4.37
N LEU A 707 13.36 18.64 -4.80
CA LEU A 707 14.36 18.23 -5.78
C LEU A 707 14.11 18.87 -7.16
N ALA A 708 12.86 18.97 -7.60
CA ALA A 708 12.52 19.60 -8.88
C ALA A 708 12.82 21.10 -8.88
N VAL A 709 12.48 21.80 -7.80
CA VAL A 709 12.70 23.25 -7.66
C VAL A 709 14.17 23.58 -7.48
N SER A 710 14.93 22.77 -6.73
CA SER A 710 16.37 22.93 -6.64
C SER A 710 17.13 22.63 -7.93
N GLY A 711 16.49 21.91 -8.88
CA GLY A 711 17.11 21.48 -10.13
C GLY A 711 17.94 20.22 -10.00
N GLU A 712 17.84 19.53 -8.86
CA GLU A 712 18.60 18.32 -8.57
C GLU A 712 17.86 17.02 -8.87
N LEU A 713 16.56 17.08 -9.22
CA LEU A 713 15.76 15.89 -9.50
C LEU A 713 16.36 15.10 -10.68
N ASN A 714 16.73 13.85 -10.40
CA ASN A 714 17.07 12.88 -11.42
C ASN A 714 15.77 12.32 -12.00
N GLN A 715 15.54 12.50 -13.30
CA GLN A 715 14.32 12.10 -14.02
C GLN A 715 14.36 10.68 -14.57
N ASP A 716 15.45 9.94 -14.32
CA ASP A 716 15.54 8.53 -14.75
C ASP A 716 14.45 7.69 -14.08
N GLN A 717 13.73 6.92 -14.89
CA GLN A 717 12.65 6.07 -14.47
C GLN A 717 13.09 4.62 -14.31
N PHE A 718 12.33 3.85 -13.53
CA PHE A 718 12.47 2.41 -13.38
C PHE A 718 13.76 1.95 -12.68
N GLY A 719 13.86 0.63 -12.50
CA GLY A 719 15.02 -0.05 -11.97
C GLY A 719 15.00 -0.30 -10.48
N GLU A 720 16.11 -0.83 -9.98
CA GLU A 720 16.27 -1.21 -8.58
C GLU A 720 15.92 -0.09 -7.60
N PRO A 721 15.33 -0.45 -6.44
CA PRO A 721 14.99 0.54 -5.42
C PRO A 721 16.28 1.15 -4.82
N ILE A 722 16.21 2.43 -4.52
CA ILE A 722 17.28 3.16 -3.86
C ILE A 722 17.32 2.70 -2.40
N PRO A 723 18.42 2.10 -1.92
CA PRO A 723 18.49 1.58 -0.57
C PRO A 723 18.37 2.71 0.47
N VAL A 724 17.89 2.34 1.66
CA VAL A 724 17.86 3.24 2.82
C VAL A 724 18.93 2.83 3.83
N SER A 725 19.41 3.76 4.63
CA SER A 725 20.44 3.53 5.63
C SER A 725 20.04 4.12 6.98
N LEU A 726 20.28 3.34 8.03
CA LEU A 726 20.13 3.79 9.42
C LEU A 726 21.45 4.43 9.90
N SER A 727 21.37 5.65 10.38
CA SER A 727 22.51 6.33 11.02
C SER A 727 22.66 5.92 12.48
N ASP A 728 23.81 6.20 13.09
CA ASP A 728 24.07 5.97 14.52
C ASP A 728 23.10 6.74 15.44
N SER A 729 22.50 7.81 14.94
CA SER A 729 21.48 8.62 15.64
C SER A 729 20.06 8.13 15.47
N GLY A 730 19.85 6.99 14.81
CA GLY A 730 18.52 6.44 14.54
C GLY A 730 17.76 7.10 13.38
N ILE A 731 18.41 7.96 12.59
CA ILE A 731 17.79 8.60 11.42
C ILE A 731 17.95 7.70 10.21
N ILE A 732 16.85 7.42 9.53
CA ILE A 732 16.83 6.65 8.29
C ILE A 732 16.83 7.61 7.11
N THR A 733 17.87 7.50 6.27
CA THR A 733 18.11 8.35 5.12
C THR A 733 18.12 7.57 3.81
N VAL A 734 17.94 8.28 2.68
CA VAL A 734 18.02 7.71 1.34
C VAL A 734 19.48 7.52 0.96
N GLY A 735 19.86 6.34 0.49
CA GLY A 735 21.24 5.98 0.17
C GLY A 735 22.11 5.83 1.42
N ALA A 736 23.43 5.85 1.23
CA ALA A 736 24.41 5.75 2.33
C ALA A 736 24.81 7.14 2.89
N GLY A 737 23.92 8.12 2.83
CA GLY A 737 24.22 9.50 3.24
C GLY A 737 25.16 10.26 2.28
N LYS A 738 25.48 9.68 1.12
CA LYS A 738 26.29 10.29 0.06
C LYS A 738 25.59 10.11 -1.28
N ILE A 739 25.71 11.11 -2.15
CA ILE A 739 25.18 11.02 -3.51
C ILE A 739 26.19 10.23 -4.36
N SER A 740 25.70 9.17 -5.01
CA SER A 740 26.47 8.34 -5.94
C SER A 740 26.79 9.09 -7.24
N LYS A 741 27.69 8.55 -8.06
CA LYS A 741 28.06 9.17 -9.35
C LYS A 741 26.89 9.24 -10.33
N ASP A 742 26.02 8.24 -10.31
CA ASP A 742 24.78 8.16 -11.11
C ASP A 742 23.62 8.96 -10.52
N ARG A 743 23.80 9.57 -9.34
CA ARG A 743 22.81 10.42 -8.67
C ARG A 743 21.45 9.75 -8.45
N ARG A 744 21.42 8.44 -8.28
CA ARG A 744 20.16 7.69 -8.10
C ARG A 744 19.40 8.08 -6.83
N GLU A 745 20.10 8.56 -5.78
CA GLU A 745 19.50 9.05 -4.54
C GLU A 745 18.62 10.29 -4.76
N LEU A 746 18.75 10.95 -5.90
CA LEU A 746 17.97 12.11 -6.30
C LEU A 746 16.82 11.78 -7.25
N LYS A 747 16.57 10.51 -7.56
CA LYS A 747 15.37 10.06 -8.28
C LYS A 747 14.10 10.34 -7.48
N ARG A 748 12.95 10.19 -8.15
CA ARG A 748 11.64 10.31 -7.54
C ARG A 748 11.47 9.36 -6.36
N SER A 749 10.69 9.80 -5.37
CA SER A 749 10.47 9.06 -4.11
C SER A 749 9.81 7.69 -4.30
N ILE A 750 9.11 7.47 -5.40
CA ILE A 750 8.55 6.14 -5.74
C ILE A 750 9.64 5.07 -5.93
N TYR A 751 10.87 5.48 -6.24
CA TYR A 751 12.01 4.56 -6.42
C TYR A 751 12.83 4.35 -5.13
N ILE A 752 12.47 5.00 -4.03
CA ILE A 752 13.09 4.74 -2.72
C ILE A 752 12.58 3.40 -2.20
N GLN A 753 13.48 2.61 -1.65
CA GLN A 753 13.15 1.33 -1.02
C GLN A 753 12.13 1.52 0.11
N VAL A 754 10.98 0.86 -0.03
CA VAL A 754 9.93 0.87 0.99
C VAL A 754 10.19 -0.27 1.97
N ARG A 755 10.72 0.06 3.16
CA ARG A 755 10.96 -0.88 4.25
C ARG A 755 9.82 -0.77 5.27
N ARG A 756 9.19 -1.91 5.62
CA ARG A 756 8.05 -1.94 6.55
C ARG A 756 8.44 -1.48 7.95
N THR A 757 9.60 -1.90 8.44
CA THR A 757 10.09 -1.56 9.80
C THR A 757 11.05 -0.38 9.83
N GLN A 758 11.50 0.11 8.67
CA GLN A 758 12.52 1.16 8.57
C GLN A 758 12.08 2.27 7.58
N PRO A 759 11.01 3.01 7.85
CA PRO A 759 10.55 4.09 6.99
C PRO A 759 11.55 5.25 7.00
N VAL A 760 11.75 5.89 5.83
CA VAL A 760 12.60 7.09 5.72
C VAL A 760 12.09 8.18 6.65
N THR A 761 12.94 8.67 7.56
CA THR A 761 12.55 9.59 8.65
C THR A 761 11.85 10.85 8.13
N MET A 762 12.33 11.46 7.05
CA MET A 762 11.69 12.64 6.45
C MET A 762 10.30 12.30 5.89
N LEU A 763 10.15 11.20 5.17
CA LEU A 763 8.86 10.81 4.60
C LEU A 763 7.87 10.44 5.71
N ASN A 764 8.32 9.72 6.73
CA ASN A 764 7.50 9.36 7.88
C ASN A 764 7.03 10.59 8.68
N ALA A 765 7.89 11.61 8.83
CA ALA A 765 7.50 12.87 9.47
C ALA A 765 6.35 13.59 8.72
N PHE A 766 6.20 13.36 7.43
CA PHE A 766 5.12 13.89 6.58
C PHE A 766 4.03 12.86 6.27
N ASP A 767 3.84 11.89 7.17
CA ASP A 767 2.76 10.90 7.12
C ASP A 767 2.83 9.95 5.90
N ALA A 768 4.04 9.51 5.53
CA ALA A 768 4.16 8.41 4.57
C ALA A 768 3.45 7.17 5.11
N PRO A 769 2.80 6.36 4.25
CA PRO A 769 1.95 5.27 4.69
C PRO A 769 2.75 4.14 5.35
N SER A 770 2.17 3.54 6.41
CA SER A 770 2.58 2.24 6.93
C SER A 770 1.92 1.12 6.13
N MET A 771 2.69 0.08 5.77
CA MET A 771 2.22 -1.05 4.97
C MET A 771 1.89 -2.27 5.85
N GLU A 772 0.75 -2.20 6.60
CA GLU A 772 0.32 -3.23 7.56
C GLU A 772 -1.15 -3.66 7.35
N PRO A 773 -1.47 -4.58 6.44
CA PRO A 773 -0.64 -5.08 5.35
C PRO A 773 -0.56 -4.12 4.16
N ASN A 774 -1.53 -3.19 4.04
CA ASN A 774 -1.65 -2.17 3.01
C ASN A 774 -2.17 -0.86 3.60
N CYS A 775 -2.19 0.22 2.81
CA CYS A 775 -2.74 1.52 3.21
C CYS A 775 -3.90 1.92 2.28
N GLU A 776 -5.11 1.85 2.78
CA GLU A 776 -6.32 2.17 2.03
C GLU A 776 -6.57 3.68 1.93
N ARG A 777 -6.14 4.43 2.96
CA ARG A 777 -6.25 5.88 3.05
C ARG A 777 -5.10 6.45 3.86
N ARG A 778 -4.43 7.46 3.31
CA ARG A 778 -3.41 8.21 4.05
C ARG A 778 -4.06 9.18 5.03
N VAL A 779 -3.50 9.28 6.22
CA VAL A 779 -3.87 10.28 7.23
C VAL A 779 -2.91 11.47 7.10
N PHE A 780 -3.41 12.68 7.23
CA PHE A 780 -2.60 13.89 7.20
C PHE A 780 -2.62 14.55 8.58
N SER A 781 -1.45 14.70 9.18
CA SER A 781 -1.26 15.40 10.45
C SER A 781 -0.57 16.76 10.24
N THR A 782 -0.70 17.64 11.23
CA THR A 782 0.08 18.88 11.31
C THR A 782 0.74 18.91 12.67
N VAL A 783 2.02 18.55 12.72
CA VAL A 783 2.79 18.37 13.95
C VAL A 783 4.12 19.13 13.91
N ALA A 784 4.63 19.52 15.08
CA ALA A 784 5.86 20.30 15.18
C ALA A 784 7.08 19.61 14.57
N THR A 785 7.13 18.28 14.54
CA THR A 785 8.21 17.51 13.95
C THR A 785 8.38 17.77 12.45
N GLN A 786 7.31 18.10 11.72
CA GLN A 786 7.37 18.48 10.30
C GLN A 786 8.15 19.79 10.10
N SER A 787 7.82 20.80 10.89
CA SER A 787 8.56 22.08 10.85
C SER A 787 10.02 21.89 11.25
N LEU A 788 10.32 21.07 12.27
CA LEU A 788 11.68 20.77 12.68
C LEU A 788 12.45 20.02 11.57
N ALA A 789 11.81 19.09 10.87
CA ALA A 789 12.44 18.39 9.75
C ALA A 789 12.78 19.34 8.59
N LEU A 790 11.88 20.30 8.27
CA LEU A 790 12.14 21.32 7.25
C LEU A 790 13.26 22.28 7.65
N LEU A 791 13.34 22.66 8.92
CA LEU A 791 14.33 23.64 9.39
C LEU A 791 15.73 23.04 9.58
N ASN A 792 15.84 21.79 10.02
CA ASN A 792 17.09 21.24 10.55
C ASN A 792 17.71 20.12 9.72
N SER A 793 17.00 19.54 8.72
CA SER A 793 17.56 18.42 7.99
C SER A 793 18.68 18.84 7.03
N GLU A 794 19.71 18.01 6.94
CA GLU A 794 20.82 18.19 6.01
C GLU A 794 20.32 18.20 4.55
N PHE A 795 19.31 17.37 4.25
CA PHE A 795 18.66 17.36 2.94
C PHE A 795 18.15 18.74 2.56
N MET A 796 17.39 19.39 3.45
CA MET A 796 16.83 20.74 3.21
C MET A 796 17.91 21.77 2.98
N ARG A 797 18.97 21.75 3.78
CA ARG A 797 20.10 22.66 3.61
C ARG A 797 20.77 22.47 2.25
N ASN A 798 21.09 21.22 1.87
CA ASN A 798 21.75 20.91 0.61
C ASN A 798 20.91 21.34 -0.59
N GLN A 799 19.60 21.09 -0.54
CA GLN A 799 18.67 21.49 -1.60
C GLN A 799 18.50 23.01 -1.68
N SER A 800 18.54 23.72 -0.55
CA SER A 800 18.50 25.18 -0.53
C SER A 800 19.74 25.82 -1.16
N VAL A 801 20.93 25.24 -0.93
CA VAL A 801 22.17 25.65 -1.62
C VAL A 801 22.06 25.44 -3.13
N ALA A 802 21.56 24.28 -3.56
CA ALA A 802 21.38 23.98 -4.98
C ALA A 802 20.36 24.95 -5.62
N PHE A 803 19.26 25.23 -4.93
CA PHE A 803 18.24 26.15 -5.40
C PHE A 803 18.78 27.58 -5.54
N ALA A 804 19.51 28.08 -4.56
CA ALA A 804 20.15 29.39 -4.64
C ALA A 804 21.11 29.51 -5.85
N LYS A 805 21.90 28.47 -6.11
CA LYS A 805 22.75 28.42 -7.30
C LYS A 805 21.96 28.46 -8.61
N ARG A 806 20.87 27.74 -8.66
CA ARG A 806 19.94 27.72 -9.80
C ARG A 806 19.32 29.11 -10.04
N VAL A 807 18.89 29.78 -8.98
CA VAL A 807 18.33 31.16 -9.05
C VAL A 807 19.36 32.11 -9.59
N LEU A 808 20.60 32.10 -9.07
CA LEU A 808 21.72 32.95 -9.55
C LEU A 808 22.02 32.68 -11.03
N ALA A 809 22.01 31.42 -11.46
CA ALA A 809 22.24 31.05 -12.85
C ALA A 809 21.13 31.57 -13.79
N SER A 810 19.89 31.57 -13.32
CA SER A 810 18.72 31.97 -14.14
C SER A 810 18.50 33.47 -14.17
N ALA A 811 18.65 34.16 -13.06
CA ALA A 811 18.47 35.61 -12.97
C ALA A 811 19.70 36.42 -13.50
N GLY A 812 20.86 35.76 -13.55
CA GLY A 812 22.14 36.40 -13.89
C GLY A 812 22.87 36.90 -12.64
N LYS A 813 24.22 36.89 -12.71
CA LYS A 813 25.09 37.27 -11.57
C LYS A 813 24.94 38.71 -11.13
N GLU A 814 24.59 39.61 -12.06
CA GLU A 814 24.42 41.05 -11.81
C GLU A 814 22.98 41.43 -11.42
N ALA A 815 22.06 40.44 -11.34
CA ALA A 815 20.69 40.70 -10.92
C ALA A 815 20.62 41.31 -9.52
N ASP A 816 19.76 42.27 -9.30
CA ASP A 816 19.51 42.84 -7.99
C ASP A 816 18.75 41.87 -7.08
N ASP A 817 18.66 42.21 -5.81
CA ASP A 817 18.00 41.32 -4.83
C ASP A 817 16.49 41.13 -5.13
N ALA A 818 15.83 42.14 -5.71
CA ALA A 818 14.43 42.04 -6.08
C ALA A 818 14.24 41.05 -7.24
N ALA A 819 15.10 41.05 -8.24
CA ALA A 819 15.08 40.09 -9.34
C ALA A 819 15.37 38.65 -8.86
N LEU A 820 16.34 38.48 -7.93
CA LEU A 820 16.63 37.17 -7.32
C LEU A 820 15.43 36.62 -6.55
N ILE A 821 14.80 37.46 -5.72
CA ILE A 821 13.59 37.07 -4.95
C ILE A 821 12.45 36.66 -5.89
N LYS A 822 12.14 37.45 -6.92
CA LYS A 822 11.09 37.13 -7.89
C LYS A 822 11.37 35.81 -8.60
N THR A 823 12.63 35.60 -9.02
CA THR A 823 13.05 34.37 -9.70
C THR A 823 12.89 33.16 -8.78
N ALA A 824 13.35 33.25 -7.54
CA ALA A 824 13.19 32.17 -6.56
C ALA A 824 11.73 31.88 -6.28
N TRP A 825 10.93 32.89 -6.07
CA TRP A 825 9.51 32.77 -5.82
C TRP A 825 8.76 32.10 -6.99
N LYS A 826 8.98 32.62 -8.22
CA LYS A 826 8.34 32.03 -9.42
C LYS A 826 8.72 30.57 -9.63
N MET A 827 9.99 30.20 -9.37
CA MET A 827 10.43 28.80 -9.48
C MET A 827 9.79 27.90 -8.44
N ALA A 828 9.60 28.36 -7.21
CA ALA A 828 9.04 27.57 -6.12
C ALA A 828 7.50 27.49 -6.16
N LEU A 829 6.84 28.60 -6.49
CA LEU A 829 5.40 28.76 -6.29
C LEU A 829 4.62 29.02 -7.58
N SER A 830 5.30 29.22 -8.70
CA SER A 830 4.73 29.44 -10.04
C SER A 830 3.95 30.75 -10.21
N ASN A 831 3.94 31.63 -9.21
CA ASN A 831 3.27 32.93 -9.23
C ASN A 831 4.25 34.07 -8.89
N GLU A 832 3.77 35.28 -8.80
CA GLU A 832 4.54 36.44 -8.36
C GLU A 832 4.27 36.74 -6.88
N PRO A 833 5.29 37.20 -6.11
CA PRO A 833 5.06 37.59 -4.72
C PRO A 833 4.23 38.88 -4.65
N SER A 834 3.34 38.97 -3.69
CA SER A 834 2.63 40.21 -3.36
C SER A 834 3.62 41.26 -2.85
N GLU A 835 3.21 42.55 -2.87
CA GLU A 835 4.05 43.61 -2.32
C GLU A 835 4.44 43.38 -0.86
N THR A 836 3.57 42.76 -0.06
CA THR A 836 3.85 42.47 1.35
C THR A 836 4.88 41.36 1.48
N GLU A 837 4.75 40.30 0.70
CA GLU A 837 5.72 39.20 0.64
C GLU A 837 7.07 39.67 0.12
N MET A 838 7.07 40.48 -0.96
CA MET A 838 8.29 41.07 -1.49
C MET A 838 9.05 41.88 -0.44
N ARG A 839 8.36 42.76 0.30
CA ARG A 839 8.98 43.55 1.36
C ARG A 839 9.54 42.69 2.49
N ALA A 840 8.80 41.65 2.88
CA ALA A 840 9.25 40.72 3.93
C ALA A 840 10.52 39.95 3.51
N LEU A 841 10.55 39.47 2.26
CA LEU A 841 11.68 38.73 1.71
C LEU A 841 12.93 39.64 1.48
N GLN A 842 12.74 40.86 1.01
CA GLN A 842 13.82 41.84 0.91
C GLN A 842 14.45 42.15 2.28
N LYS A 843 13.57 42.34 3.30
CA LYS A 843 14.07 42.53 4.68
C LYS A 843 14.85 41.33 5.19
N HIS A 844 14.32 40.09 4.95
CA HIS A 844 15.03 38.86 5.30
C HIS A 844 16.38 38.78 4.61
N MET A 845 16.46 39.03 3.31
CA MET A 845 17.67 38.97 2.52
C MET A 845 18.71 39.95 3.04
N GLN A 846 18.32 41.18 3.37
CA GLN A 846 19.22 42.22 3.91
C GLN A 846 19.76 41.87 5.31
N LEU A 847 18.89 41.34 6.19
CA LEU A 847 19.30 40.91 7.54
C LEU A 847 20.30 39.75 7.46
N GLN A 848 20.03 38.75 6.62
CA GLN A 848 20.94 37.62 6.43
C GLN A 848 22.25 38.05 5.80
N LEU A 849 22.23 38.90 4.80
CA LEU A 849 23.44 39.45 4.17
C LEU A 849 24.35 40.17 5.19
N SER A 850 23.76 41.05 6.02
CA SER A 850 24.50 41.75 7.10
C SER A 850 25.13 40.79 8.10
N GLU A 851 24.39 39.78 8.51
CA GLU A 851 24.85 38.75 9.46
C GLU A 851 26.03 37.95 8.88
N TYR A 852 25.92 37.48 7.64
CA TYR A 852 26.97 36.70 6.98
C TYR A 852 28.20 37.53 6.65
N GLN A 853 28.01 38.82 6.34
CA GLN A 853 29.15 39.76 6.23
C GLN A 853 29.89 39.92 7.56
N THR A 854 29.19 40.09 8.68
CA THR A 854 29.74 40.18 10.02
C THR A 854 30.51 38.91 10.40
N ARG A 855 30.01 37.75 10.03
CA ARG A 855 30.67 36.45 10.24
C ARG A 855 31.82 36.19 9.24
N LYS A 856 32.07 37.09 8.30
CA LYS A 856 33.11 36.96 7.27
C LYS A 856 32.99 35.68 6.44
N VAL A 857 31.77 35.28 6.10
CA VAL A 857 31.53 34.12 5.24
C VAL A 857 32.05 34.43 3.83
N LYS A 858 32.55 33.42 3.09
CA LYS A 858 33.21 33.57 1.79
C LYS A 858 32.33 34.24 0.74
N ASP A 859 31.03 33.87 0.68
CA ASP A 859 30.04 34.45 -0.23
C ASP A 859 28.74 34.81 0.54
N PRO A 860 28.71 35.98 1.22
CA PRO A 860 27.59 36.36 2.06
C PRO A 860 26.27 36.49 1.29
N ARG A 861 26.32 36.90 0.01
CA ARG A 861 25.13 37.05 -0.84
C ARG A 861 24.53 35.73 -1.22
N GLN A 862 25.32 34.74 -1.60
CA GLN A 862 24.87 33.41 -1.89
C GLN A 862 24.26 32.74 -0.65
N GLU A 863 24.84 32.89 0.53
CA GLU A 863 24.34 32.36 1.78
C GLU A 863 23.01 33.03 2.20
N ALA A 864 22.86 34.33 2.02
CA ALA A 864 21.62 35.03 2.26
C ALA A 864 20.49 34.53 1.31
N LEU A 865 20.82 34.34 0.04
CA LEU A 865 19.89 33.73 -0.92
C LEU A 865 19.57 32.28 -0.57
N THR A 866 20.55 31.51 -0.09
CA THR A 866 20.32 30.13 0.40
C THR A 866 19.33 30.10 1.55
N SER A 867 19.48 31.04 2.51
CA SER A 867 18.52 31.20 3.61
C SER A 867 17.12 31.55 3.11
N LEU A 868 16.99 32.42 2.13
CA LEU A 868 15.71 32.77 1.51
C LEU A 868 15.10 31.54 0.80
N CYS A 869 15.86 30.80 0.02
CA CYS A 869 15.43 29.57 -0.64
C CYS A 869 14.95 28.52 0.37
N HIS A 870 15.63 28.43 1.52
CA HIS A 870 15.22 27.55 2.61
C HIS A 870 13.86 27.95 3.20
N VAL A 871 13.63 29.25 3.43
CA VAL A 871 12.35 29.77 3.91
C VAL A 871 11.23 29.44 2.93
N LEU A 872 11.45 29.58 1.62
CA LEU A 872 10.44 29.28 0.61
C LEU A 872 9.95 27.81 0.67
N PHE A 873 10.85 26.85 0.85
CA PHE A 873 10.50 25.44 1.01
C PHE A 873 9.65 25.15 2.25
N GLY A 874 9.75 25.98 3.31
CA GLY A 874 8.99 25.87 4.55
C GLY A 874 7.65 26.61 4.54
N THR A 875 7.28 27.30 3.45
CA THR A 875 6.02 28.04 3.39
C THR A 875 4.81 27.13 3.16
N ASN A 876 3.65 27.52 3.69
CA ASN A 876 2.39 26.83 3.40
C ASN A 876 2.08 26.84 1.89
N GLN A 877 2.36 27.93 1.19
CA GLN A 877 2.18 28.01 -0.27
C GLN A 877 3.00 26.99 -1.05
N PHE A 878 4.14 26.52 -0.50
CA PHE A 878 4.92 25.44 -1.09
C PHE A 878 4.35 24.07 -0.73
N LEU A 879 3.93 23.87 0.52
CA LEU A 879 3.51 22.59 1.08
C LEU A 879 2.06 22.22 0.77
N TYR A 880 1.21 23.20 0.41
CA TYR A 880 -0.21 22.99 0.14
C TYR A 880 -0.55 23.31 -1.30
N VAL A 881 -1.61 22.66 -1.78
CA VAL A 881 -2.24 22.93 -3.08
C VAL A 881 -3.68 23.34 -2.83
N GLU A 882 -4.06 24.46 -3.43
CA GLU A 882 -5.43 25.00 -3.39
C GLU A 882 -6.36 24.30 -4.38
#